data_a2b98a6d0f54322c707c73c17c86eaff
#
_entry.id   a2b98a6d0f54322c707c73c17c86eaff
#
_cell.length_a   1.000
_cell.length_b   1.000
_cell.length_c   1.000
_cell.angle_alpha   90.00
_cell.angle_beta   90.00
_cell.angle_gamma   90.00
#
_symmetry.space_group_name_H-M   'P 1'
#
loop_
_entity.id
_entity.type
_entity.pdbx_description
1 polymer ?
#
loop_
_entity_poly.entity_id
_entity_poly.type
_entity_poly.pdbx_seq_one_letter_code
_entity_poly.pdbx_strand_id
1 'polypeptide(L)'
;MKSIFKIAAYAAASLLAMTSCTSKQGTVAGVRTEALDDEAWASSMWISAADAEVVTVKVPDDRWHAASGASWFVSNQKNEGKVVSAKWMTAGLGVFEIYVNGKPVGEEFLKPGFTHYAKTKYSFTYDITDSFNTADGAENVLSAQLTPGWWADKIITPGGDIGMIGKKCAFRGVLELVYADGTRKYYGTDLDNWTAGVAGPVKHSAIFDGEYYDARVQPGYATAENFGKPEINTEFEGVIRPSNGAEIYLRHDLTHTPVRTYVWNGIEGAKDGEYGKIVITAEYADGQEVVLRPGDTMVVDFGQNCAAVPEFVFKAAEGTVLTCLPSEILNDGNGAQSRGMDGPEGSCHRTNLRAHIEPAILMQYTFAGDKNYATYHPTRTFFGYRYISVTATDEVRIKSVKSIPVTSITKEMETGKITTGNDLINKLISNTRWGMYSNYLSLPTDCPQRDERLGWTADTQVFTETGTFFANTDRFMHKWMQDMRDSQSELGGFPGVAPYAQYGNEMMRLGWADAGIIVPWTIWKQFGDQSIIDANWAAMEKFIDHINSTKYDHNAHIKENCNYQWADWLSYEPLESCGGGAFHHNAKGEWGPRPEAVTYWNYLSASYWAIDAAMMRDMAAASGRDTGKYEQMIKDAKEHIMKNFLNADGTFKLPILNTMQTPALFALKNKLVDGKAKEDMIARLRQNFKEHDNCLQTGFLGTSILMATLTENGMSDIAYGLLYQRKNPSWLYSIDNGATTIWERWNSYMIEHGMGPKGMNSFNHYAYGCVCEWIWETAAGISCDASAPGFKKIIMKPVPDKGLGWLDAEYESAAGTIKSSWKYDGDNWVWDFTVPEGAVAEVTLPDGSEPKEYQAGTHHIEVKL
;
A
#
# COMPACT_ATOMS: atom_id res chain seq x y z
N MET A 1 3.75 33.36 -39.78
CA MET A 1 4.85 32.40 -39.75
C MET A 1 6.10 32.85 -38.93
N LYS A 2 5.99 33.82 -38.01
CA LYS A 2 7.09 34.24 -37.12
C LYS A 2 6.78 34.07 -35.63
N SER A 3 5.61 33.51 -35.29
CA SER A 3 5.18 33.30 -33.89
C SER A 3 5.32 31.88 -33.40
N ILE A 4 5.47 30.90 -34.28
CA ILE A 4 5.56 29.47 -33.94
C ILE A 4 7.02 29.05 -33.58
N PHE A 5 8.03 29.79 -34.08
CA PHE A 5 9.44 29.51 -33.78
C PHE A 5 9.93 30.02 -32.42
N LYS A 6 9.17 30.92 -31.75
CA LYS A 6 9.54 31.39 -30.41
C LYS A 6 9.10 30.50 -29.27
N ILE A 7 8.08 29.66 -29.46
CA ILE A 7 7.58 28.73 -28.45
C ILE A 7 8.46 27.47 -28.39
N ALA A 8 8.99 27.02 -29.54
CA ALA A 8 9.90 25.87 -29.58
C ALA A 8 11.30 26.18 -28.98
N ALA A 9 11.74 27.44 -29.02
CA ALA A 9 13.02 27.83 -28.44
C ALA A 9 12.97 28.02 -26.91
N TYR A 10 11.83 28.31 -26.34
CA TYR A 10 11.64 28.39 -24.87
C TYR A 10 11.46 27.00 -24.23
N ALA A 11 10.87 26.03 -24.91
CA ALA A 11 10.79 24.66 -24.45
C ALA A 11 12.16 23.95 -24.46
N ALA A 12 13.03 24.26 -25.43
CA ALA A 12 14.39 23.70 -25.48
C ALA A 12 15.34 24.34 -24.48
N ALA A 13 15.14 25.61 -24.11
CA ALA A 13 15.97 26.31 -23.14
C ALA A 13 15.62 25.99 -21.68
N SER A 14 14.36 25.63 -21.39
CA SER A 14 13.94 25.15 -20.05
C SER A 14 14.31 23.68 -19.80
N LEU A 15 14.52 22.86 -20.84
CA LEU A 15 15.05 21.49 -20.69
C LEU A 15 16.58 21.46 -20.47
N LEU A 16 17.32 22.51 -20.86
CA LEU A 16 18.76 22.57 -20.66
C LEU A 16 19.22 23.22 -19.34
N ALA A 17 18.30 23.82 -18.58
CA ALA A 17 18.61 24.45 -17.29
C ALA A 17 18.31 23.56 -16.06
N MET A 18 17.74 22.36 -16.25
CA MET A 18 17.51 21.38 -15.18
C MET A 18 18.51 20.21 -15.16
N THR A 19 19.58 20.27 -15.94
CA THR A 19 20.59 19.20 -16.02
C THR A 19 21.87 19.45 -15.23
N SER A 20 21.78 20.16 -14.11
CA SER A 20 22.99 20.38 -13.27
C SER A 20 22.72 20.09 -11.78
N CYS A 21 22.16 18.92 -11.45
CA CYS A 21 22.30 18.26 -10.14
C CYS A 21 21.69 16.84 -10.16
N THR A 22 21.84 16.09 -11.23
CA THR A 22 21.59 14.66 -11.20
C THR A 22 22.91 13.93 -11.01
N SER A 23 22.99 13.12 -9.94
CA SER A 23 23.96 12.05 -9.81
C SER A 23 24.13 11.36 -11.16
N LYS A 24 25.35 10.96 -11.54
CA LYS A 24 25.61 10.08 -12.68
C LYS A 24 25.06 8.67 -12.43
N GLN A 25 23.78 8.52 -12.26
CA GLN A 25 23.10 7.30 -12.67
C GLN A 25 23.01 7.38 -14.20
N GLY A 26 23.55 6.38 -14.88
CA GLY A 26 23.56 6.33 -16.34
C GLY A 26 22.14 6.46 -16.86
N THR A 27 21.96 7.13 -17.99
CA THR A 27 20.69 7.18 -18.71
C THR A 27 20.12 5.77 -18.81
N VAL A 28 18.90 5.57 -18.28
CA VAL A 28 18.17 4.30 -18.37
C VAL A 28 18.01 3.93 -19.84
N ALA A 29 18.29 2.68 -20.19
CA ALA A 29 18.11 2.16 -21.53
C ALA A 29 16.70 1.60 -21.70
N GLY A 30 16.18 1.68 -22.93
CA GLY A 30 14.91 1.07 -23.31
C GLY A 30 13.67 1.86 -22.86
N VAL A 31 12.62 1.70 -23.64
CA VAL A 31 11.28 2.27 -23.40
C VAL A 31 10.29 1.13 -23.24
N ARG A 32 9.44 1.21 -22.24
CA ARG A 32 8.39 0.22 -22.03
C ARG A 32 7.50 0.11 -23.26
N THR A 33 7.18 -1.12 -23.71
CA THR A 33 6.35 -1.40 -24.89
C THR A 33 5.44 -2.59 -24.64
N GLU A 34 4.53 -2.85 -25.60
CA GLU A 34 3.67 -4.02 -25.55
C GLU A 34 4.49 -5.31 -25.53
N ALA A 35 3.94 -6.35 -24.89
CA ALA A 35 4.53 -7.66 -24.84
C ALA A 35 4.69 -8.23 -26.27
N LEU A 36 5.68 -9.09 -26.47
CA LEU A 36 5.75 -9.97 -27.61
C LEU A 36 4.63 -11.01 -27.53
N ASP A 37 4.30 -11.62 -28.69
CA ASP A 37 3.33 -12.71 -28.73
C ASP A 37 3.76 -13.87 -27.80
N ASP A 38 2.79 -14.56 -27.21
CA ASP A 38 3.06 -15.66 -26.27
C ASP A 38 3.91 -16.78 -26.89
N GLU A 39 3.82 -16.97 -28.22
CA GLU A 39 4.64 -17.91 -28.96
C GLU A 39 6.15 -17.60 -28.87
N ALA A 40 6.53 -16.34 -28.61
CA ALA A 40 7.92 -15.96 -28.43
C ALA A 40 8.56 -16.69 -27.25
N TRP A 41 7.81 -16.99 -26.19
CA TRP A 41 8.28 -17.75 -25.03
C TRP A 41 8.74 -19.17 -25.39
N ALA A 42 8.28 -19.76 -26.49
CA ALA A 42 8.71 -21.09 -26.95
C ALA A 42 10.22 -21.17 -27.23
N SER A 43 10.87 -20.03 -27.52
CA SER A 43 12.32 -19.95 -27.73
C SER A 43 13.15 -19.90 -26.44
N SER A 44 12.53 -19.94 -25.26
CA SER A 44 13.19 -19.66 -23.99
C SER A 44 12.80 -20.62 -22.87
N MET A 45 13.65 -20.76 -21.88
CA MET A 45 13.40 -21.54 -20.67
C MET A 45 13.80 -20.75 -19.42
N TRP A 46 13.29 -21.16 -18.26
CA TRP A 46 13.76 -20.66 -16.97
C TRP A 46 15.15 -21.23 -16.70
N ILE A 47 16.12 -20.36 -16.39
CA ILE A 47 17.50 -20.73 -16.07
C ILE A 47 17.89 -20.19 -14.70
N SER A 48 18.66 -20.96 -13.93
CA SER A 48 19.25 -20.60 -12.63
C SER A 48 20.76 -20.68 -12.68
N ALA A 49 21.45 -19.92 -11.83
CA ALA A 49 22.89 -20.07 -11.63
C ALA A 49 23.15 -21.40 -10.88
N ALA A 50 24.01 -22.25 -11.42
CA ALA A 50 24.29 -23.57 -10.86
C ALA A 50 24.98 -23.48 -9.49
N ASP A 51 25.79 -22.42 -9.26
CA ASP A 51 26.48 -22.12 -8.01
C ASP A 51 25.62 -21.32 -7.01
N ALA A 52 24.40 -20.94 -7.37
CA ALA A 52 23.48 -20.30 -6.43
C ALA A 52 23.08 -21.29 -5.32
N GLU A 53 23.16 -20.82 -4.09
CA GLU A 53 22.75 -21.60 -2.93
C GLU A 53 21.23 -21.88 -2.98
N VAL A 54 20.86 -23.12 -2.70
CA VAL A 54 19.45 -23.49 -2.54
C VAL A 54 18.98 -23.00 -1.19
N VAL A 55 18.02 -22.07 -1.21
CA VAL A 55 17.45 -21.52 0.04
C VAL A 55 16.78 -22.66 0.82
N THR A 56 17.21 -22.87 2.05
CA THR A 56 16.63 -23.82 3.01
C THR A 56 15.65 -23.09 3.93
N VAL A 57 14.71 -23.84 4.50
CA VAL A 57 13.59 -23.32 5.32
C VAL A 57 14.06 -22.60 6.60
N LYS A 58 15.32 -22.74 7.01
CA LYS A 58 15.86 -22.04 8.19
C LYS A 58 16.76 -20.88 7.78
N VAL A 59 16.53 -19.72 8.40
CA VAL A 59 17.44 -18.58 8.27
C VAL A 59 18.79 -18.94 8.93
N PRO A 60 19.92 -18.89 8.22
CA PRO A 60 21.25 -19.06 8.83
C PRO A 60 21.51 -17.99 9.90
N ASP A 61 22.18 -18.38 11.00
CA ASP A 61 22.51 -17.47 12.10
C ASP A 61 23.42 -16.28 11.67
N ASP A 62 24.19 -16.47 10.59
CA ASP A 62 25.13 -15.49 10.02
C ASP A 62 24.74 -15.01 8.61
N ARG A 63 23.46 -15.00 8.28
CA ARG A 63 22.89 -14.68 6.97
C ARG A 63 23.52 -13.47 6.29
N TRP A 64 23.76 -12.39 7.06
CA TRP A 64 24.34 -11.15 6.54
C TRP A 64 25.80 -11.28 6.10
N HIS A 65 26.54 -12.19 6.71
CA HIS A 65 27.98 -12.38 6.47
C HIS A 65 28.29 -13.54 5.52
N ALA A 66 27.38 -14.52 5.43
CA ALA A 66 27.53 -15.68 4.57
C ALA A 66 27.12 -15.45 3.10
N ALA A 67 26.51 -14.32 2.79
CA ALA A 67 25.97 -14.04 1.45
C ALA A 67 27.10 -13.82 0.42
N SER A 68 27.04 -14.57 -0.66
CA SER A 68 28.07 -14.58 -1.72
C SER A 68 27.82 -13.59 -2.86
N GLY A 69 26.64 -13.02 -2.94
CA GLY A 69 26.23 -12.08 -3.99
C GLY A 69 24.86 -12.41 -4.59
N ALA A 70 24.46 -11.64 -5.59
CA ALA A 70 23.24 -11.87 -6.35
C ALA A 70 23.48 -12.87 -7.50
N SER A 71 22.40 -13.52 -7.97
CA SER A 71 22.46 -14.34 -9.19
C SER A 71 22.53 -13.45 -10.42
N TRP A 72 23.52 -13.66 -11.27
CA TRP A 72 23.71 -12.97 -12.53
C TRP A 72 23.59 -13.91 -13.71
N PHE A 73 22.98 -13.40 -14.80
CA PHE A 73 22.80 -14.10 -16.06
C PHE A 73 23.32 -13.18 -17.15
N VAL A 74 24.19 -13.69 -18.03
CA VAL A 74 24.85 -12.90 -19.08
C VAL A 74 24.84 -13.64 -20.41
N SER A 75 24.50 -12.95 -21.48
CA SER A 75 24.59 -13.43 -22.87
C SER A 75 25.26 -12.39 -23.74
N ASN A 76 26.16 -12.86 -24.62
CA ASN A 76 26.77 -12.06 -25.67
C ASN A 76 26.04 -12.32 -26.98
N GLN A 77 25.15 -11.38 -27.37
CA GLN A 77 24.38 -11.47 -28.60
C GLN A 77 25.13 -10.83 -29.78
N LYS A 78 25.45 -11.62 -30.81
CA LYS A 78 26.05 -11.13 -32.06
C LYS A 78 25.00 -10.97 -33.15
N ASN A 79 24.96 -9.81 -33.79
CA ASN A 79 24.03 -9.53 -34.90
C ASN A 79 24.40 -10.31 -36.16
N GLU A 80 23.40 -10.96 -36.77
CA GLU A 80 23.54 -11.69 -38.04
C GLU A 80 23.16 -10.84 -39.27
N GLY A 81 23.11 -9.52 -39.10
CA GLY A 81 22.81 -8.51 -40.10
C GLY A 81 22.55 -7.17 -39.42
N LYS A 82 22.26 -6.13 -40.19
CA LYS A 82 21.90 -4.82 -39.64
C LYS A 82 20.54 -4.90 -38.96
N VAL A 83 20.49 -4.65 -37.64
CA VAL A 83 19.26 -4.59 -36.83
C VAL A 83 18.56 -3.26 -37.07
N VAL A 84 17.22 -3.26 -37.16
CA VAL A 84 16.36 -2.08 -37.24
C VAL A 84 15.42 -1.94 -36.05
N SER A 85 15.17 -3.03 -35.30
CA SER A 85 14.43 -3.01 -34.04
C SER A 85 14.93 -4.13 -33.13
N ALA A 86 15.08 -3.82 -31.83
CA ALA A 86 15.44 -4.77 -30.79
C ALA A 86 14.46 -4.60 -29.61
N LYS A 87 13.68 -5.65 -29.31
CA LYS A 87 12.77 -5.70 -28.17
C LYS A 87 13.15 -6.84 -27.24
N TRP A 88 13.16 -6.56 -25.94
CA TRP A 88 13.52 -7.54 -24.93
C TRP A 88 12.38 -7.75 -23.91
N MET A 89 11.77 -8.94 -23.92
CA MET A 89 10.74 -9.39 -23.00
C MET A 89 11.37 -10.29 -21.94
N THR A 90 11.13 -9.97 -20.65
CA THR A 90 11.80 -10.60 -19.50
C THR A 90 10.83 -10.93 -18.38
N ALA A 91 11.14 -11.98 -17.62
CA ALA A 91 10.47 -12.35 -16.37
C ALA A 91 11.51 -12.90 -15.38
N GLY A 92 11.25 -12.75 -14.08
CA GLY A 92 12.16 -13.19 -13.01
C GLY A 92 11.44 -13.94 -11.89
N LEU A 93 12.08 -14.97 -11.39
CA LEU A 93 11.78 -15.61 -10.10
C LEU A 93 12.75 -15.01 -9.07
N GLY A 94 12.32 -13.97 -8.40
CA GLY A 94 13.09 -13.07 -7.55
C GLY A 94 12.92 -11.63 -7.98
N VAL A 95 13.46 -10.68 -7.21
CA VAL A 95 13.53 -9.27 -7.60
C VAL A 95 14.67 -9.11 -8.61
N PHE A 96 14.39 -8.50 -9.77
CA PHE A 96 15.34 -8.45 -10.86
C PHE A 96 15.54 -7.07 -11.47
N GLU A 97 16.74 -6.86 -11.97
CA GLU A 97 17.14 -5.77 -12.87
C GLU A 97 17.80 -6.33 -14.12
N ILE A 98 17.62 -5.65 -15.24
CA ILE A 98 18.19 -6.05 -16.53
C ILE A 98 19.04 -4.92 -17.10
N TYR A 99 20.06 -5.31 -17.86
CA TYR A 99 21.02 -4.37 -18.42
C TYR A 99 21.30 -4.73 -19.88
N VAL A 100 21.46 -3.72 -20.73
CA VAL A 100 21.97 -3.84 -22.09
C VAL A 100 23.27 -3.02 -22.22
N ASN A 101 24.36 -3.68 -22.61
CA ASN A 101 25.70 -3.06 -22.72
C ASN A 101 26.12 -2.31 -21.43
N GLY A 102 25.78 -2.90 -20.25
CA GLY A 102 26.06 -2.35 -18.92
C GLY A 102 25.16 -1.19 -18.47
N LYS A 103 24.14 -0.79 -19.27
CA LYS A 103 23.16 0.23 -18.91
C LYS A 103 21.88 -0.43 -18.37
N PRO A 104 21.32 0.03 -17.23
CA PRO A 104 20.08 -0.49 -16.70
C PRO A 104 18.90 -0.22 -17.66
N VAL A 105 17.92 -1.13 -17.70
CA VAL A 105 16.74 -1.08 -18.60
C VAL A 105 15.46 -0.97 -17.78
N GLY A 106 14.67 0.06 -18.08
CA GLY A 106 13.40 0.35 -17.40
C GLY A 106 13.59 1.11 -16.09
N GLU A 107 12.55 1.82 -15.66
CA GLU A 107 12.56 2.67 -14.47
C GLU A 107 11.83 2.01 -13.27
N GLU A 108 11.19 0.86 -13.50
CA GLU A 108 10.43 0.15 -12.50
C GLU A 108 11.35 -0.42 -11.41
N PHE A 109 10.99 -0.15 -10.18
CA PHE A 109 11.70 -0.60 -8.98
C PHE A 109 11.12 -1.94 -8.48
N LEU A 110 11.95 -2.83 -7.97
CA LEU A 110 11.55 -4.13 -7.41
C LEU A 110 10.73 -5.02 -8.35
N LYS A 111 11.06 -5.03 -9.68
CA LYS A 111 10.43 -5.97 -10.63
C LYS A 111 10.58 -7.42 -10.17
N PRO A 112 9.59 -8.31 -10.34
CA PRO A 112 8.30 -8.13 -10.98
C PRO A 112 7.17 -7.70 -10.02
N GLY A 113 7.46 -7.35 -8.77
CA GLY A 113 6.46 -7.16 -7.72
C GLY A 113 6.01 -8.47 -7.08
N PHE A 114 4.98 -8.40 -6.22
CA PHE A 114 4.44 -9.55 -5.50
C PHE A 114 3.12 -10.03 -6.11
N THR A 115 3.04 -11.32 -6.46
CA THR A 115 1.86 -12.01 -7.02
C THR A 115 1.63 -13.33 -6.28
N HIS A 116 0.57 -14.04 -6.62
CA HIS A 116 0.43 -15.45 -6.22
C HIS A 116 1.45 -16.29 -6.98
N TYR A 117 2.62 -16.42 -6.43
CA TYR A 117 3.82 -16.89 -7.10
C TYR A 117 3.77 -18.32 -7.66
N ALA A 118 2.87 -19.17 -7.16
CA ALA A 118 2.65 -20.48 -7.75
C ALA A 118 1.77 -20.44 -9.03
N LYS A 119 1.03 -19.33 -9.26
CA LYS A 119 0.05 -19.24 -10.37
C LYS A 119 0.39 -18.18 -11.40
N THR A 120 0.83 -16.99 -10.99
CA THR A 120 1.03 -15.84 -11.88
C THR A 120 2.38 -15.18 -11.68
N LYS A 121 3.06 -14.85 -12.79
CA LYS A 121 4.24 -13.99 -12.88
C LYS A 121 4.02 -12.91 -13.90
N TYR A 122 4.66 -11.75 -13.72
CA TYR A 122 4.63 -10.67 -14.69
C TYR A 122 5.89 -10.60 -15.53
N SER A 123 5.69 -10.36 -16.84
CA SER A 123 6.74 -10.04 -17.80
C SER A 123 6.78 -8.55 -18.09
N PHE A 124 7.97 -8.10 -18.46
CA PHE A 124 8.29 -6.72 -18.80
C PHE A 124 8.94 -6.70 -20.17
N THR A 125 8.44 -5.87 -21.07
CA THR A 125 8.95 -5.78 -22.45
C THR A 125 9.40 -4.36 -22.71
N TYR A 126 10.63 -4.23 -23.25
CA TYR A 126 11.24 -2.94 -23.57
C TYR A 126 11.72 -2.91 -25.00
N ASP A 127 11.49 -1.81 -25.69
CA ASP A 127 12.22 -1.45 -26.90
C ASP A 127 13.60 -0.92 -26.47
N ILE A 128 14.64 -1.65 -26.79
CA ILE A 128 16.03 -1.35 -26.44
C ILE A 128 16.85 -0.90 -27.66
N THR A 129 16.22 -0.63 -28.79
CA THR A 129 16.85 -0.35 -30.08
C THR A 129 17.92 0.74 -29.98
N ASP A 130 17.62 1.85 -29.27
CA ASP A 130 18.52 3.00 -29.11
C ASP A 130 19.77 2.70 -28.26
N SER A 131 19.71 1.67 -27.42
CA SER A 131 20.84 1.25 -26.55
C SER A 131 21.53 -0.02 -27.04
N PHE A 132 21.00 -0.61 -28.11
CA PHE A 132 21.51 -1.80 -28.76
C PHE A 132 22.46 -1.39 -29.91
N ASN A 133 23.61 -2.02 -30.02
CA ASN A 133 24.48 -1.78 -31.18
C ASN A 133 23.90 -2.51 -32.42
N THR A 134 23.31 -1.75 -33.33
CA THR A 134 22.51 -2.26 -34.45
C THR A 134 23.31 -2.65 -35.69
N ALA A 135 24.64 -2.43 -35.71
CA ALA A 135 25.48 -2.74 -36.88
C ALA A 135 25.54 -4.26 -37.15
N ASP A 136 25.74 -4.61 -38.42
CA ASP A 136 25.95 -6.01 -38.81
C ASP A 136 27.23 -6.54 -38.14
N GLY A 137 27.15 -7.75 -37.58
CA GLY A 137 28.24 -8.40 -36.86
C GLY A 137 28.62 -7.79 -35.51
N ALA A 138 27.91 -6.73 -35.08
CA ALA A 138 28.16 -6.12 -33.79
C ALA A 138 27.73 -7.06 -32.63
N GLU A 139 28.46 -6.92 -31.52
CA GLU A 139 28.16 -7.65 -30.28
C GLU A 139 27.44 -6.76 -29.28
N ASN A 140 26.51 -7.35 -28.56
CA ASN A 140 25.74 -6.74 -27.48
C ASN A 140 25.74 -7.64 -26.26
N VAL A 141 25.92 -7.07 -25.07
CA VAL A 141 25.84 -7.80 -23.79
C VAL A 141 24.46 -7.59 -23.16
N LEU A 142 23.70 -8.65 -23.02
CA LEU A 142 22.48 -8.69 -22.26
C LEU A 142 22.77 -9.30 -20.88
N SER A 143 22.30 -8.68 -19.81
CA SER A 143 22.49 -9.23 -18.49
C SER A 143 21.31 -8.97 -17.56
N ALA A 144 21.08 -9.90 -16.62
CA ALA A 144 20.09 -9.78 -15.56
C ALA A 144 20.73 -10.08 -14.21
N GLN A 145 20.36 -9.29 -13.20
CA GLN A 145 20.72 -9.51 -11.80
C GLN A 145 19.46 -9.85 -11.02
N LEU A 146 19.49 -10.91 -10.24
CA LEU A 146 18.37 -11.34 -9.41
C LEU A 146 18.79 -11.52 -7.96
N THR A 147 17.89 -11.10 -7.05
CA THR A 147 17.93 -11.39 -5.62
C THR A 147 16.66 -12.14 -5.20
N PRO A 148 16.67 -12.88 -4.08
CA PRO A 148 15.55 -13.74 -3.67
C PRO A 148 14.19 -13.03 -3.62
N GLY A 149 14.11 -11.82 -3.05
CA GLY A 149 12.89 -11.02 -2.96
C GLY A 149 11.71 -11.79 -2.39
N TRP A 150 10.51 -11.56 -2.89
CA TRP A 150 9.30 -12.31 -2.47
C TRP A 150 9.26 -13.78 -2.95
N TRP A 151 10.16 -14.18 -3.86
CA TRP A 151 10.18 -15.53 -4.40
C TRP A 151 10.83 -16.55 -3.46
N ALA A 152 12.05 -16.28 -3.03
CA ALA A 152 12.88 -17.23 -2.30
C ALA A 152 13.37 -16.73 -0.94
N ASP A 153 12.95 -15.53 -0.53
CA ASP A 153 13.27 -14.97 0.79
C ASP A 153 12.09 -15.13 1.77
N LYS A 154 12.23 -14.51 2.94
CA LYS A 154 11.19 -14.40 3.95
C LYS A 154 10.02 -13.57 3.42
N ILE A 155 8.81 -14.04 3.63
CA ILE A 155 7.58 -13.32 3.22
C ILE A 155 6.82 -12.83 4.45
N ILE A 156 7.00 -13.41 5.63
CA ILE A 156 6.19 -13.15 6.81
C ILE A 156 6.97 -13.26 8.09
N THR A 157 6.38 -12.59 9.08
CA THR A 157 6.48 -12.70 10.55
C THR A 157 7.79 -13.10 11.19
N PRO A 158 7.96 -12.70 12.46
CA PRO A 158 9.12 -12.99 13.26
C PRO A 158 9.48 -14.48 13.26
N GLY A 159 10.71 -14.81 12.83
CA GLY A 159 11.15 -16.19 12.70
C GLY A 159 10.52 -16.94 11.52
N GLY A 160 9.92 -16.22 10.55
CA GLY A 160 9.37 -16.80 9.33
C GLY A 160 10.41 -17.53 8.51
N ASP A 161 10.00 -18.69 7.98
CA ASP A 161 10.84 -19.51 7.12
C ASP A 161 11.14 -18.81 5.79
N ILE A 162 12.32 -19.02 5.24
CA ILE A 162 12.72 -18.58 3.91
C ILE A 162 12.53 -19.72 2.90
N GLY A 163 12.42 -19.38 1.61
CA GLY A 163 12.28 -20.39 0.55
C GLY A 163 10.98 -21.19 0.59
N MET A 164 9.92 -20.61 1.13
CA MET A 164 8.61 -21.26 1.27
C MET A 164 7.90 -21.42 -0.09
N ILE A 165 8.09 -20.48 -1.02
CA ILE A 165 7.49 -20.49 -2.35
C ILE A 165 8.46 -21.07 -3.36
N GLY A 166 9.65 -20.49 -3.49
CA GLY A 166 10.72 -20.96 -4.37
C GLY A 166 12.06 -21.03 -3.64
N LYS A 167 13.04 -21.69 -4.22
CA LYS A 167 14.31 -21.98 -3.57
C LYS A 167 15.52 -21.39 -4.27
N LYS A 168 15.42 -21.14 -5.57
CA LYS A 168 16.46 -20.49 -6.38
C LYS A 168 15.89 -19.39 -7.22
N CYS A 169 16.63 -18.28 -7.37
CA CYS A 169 16.33 -17.30 -8.39
C CYS A 169 16.44 -17.89 -9.78
N ALA A 170 15.54 -17.51 -10.68
CA ALA A 170 15.62 -17.89 -12.08
C ALA A 170 15.22 -16.74 -13.00
N PHE A 171 15.83 -16.70 -14.16
CA PHE A 171 15.59 -15.70 -15.20
C PHE A 171 15.04 -16.37 -16.46
N ARG A 172 14.10 -15.70 -17.11
CA ARG A 172 13.59 -16.07 -18.44
C ARG A 172 13.45 -14.82 -19.27
N GLY A 173 13.99 -14.82 -20.49
CA GLY A 173 13.93 -13.67 -21.40
C GLY A 173 13.91 -14.08 -22.86
N VAL A 174 13.35 -13.21 -23.70
CA VAL A 174 13.30 -13.35 -25.16
C VAL A 174 13.68 -12.00 -25.78
N LEU A 175 14.76 -12.00 -26.58
CA LEU A 175 15.13 -10.87 -27.41
C LEU A 175 14.55 -11.08 -28.81
N GLU A 176 13.72 -10.16 -29.27
CA GLU A 176 13.28 -10.06 -30.66
C GLU A 176 14.22 -9.12 -31.41
N LEU A 177 14.80 -9.56 -32.50
CA LEU A 177 15.55 -8.72 -33.44
C LEU A 177 14.84 -8.69 -34.79
N VAL A 178 14.61 -7.49 -35.32
CA VAL A 178 14.15 -7.29 -36.69
C VAL A 178 15.33 -6.72 -37.48
N TYR A 179 15.67 -7.40 -38.56
CA TYR A 179 16.78 -7.04 -39.45
C TYR A 179 16.32 -6.17 -40.60
N ALA A 180 17.25 -5.49 -41.25
CA ALA A 180 16.99 -4.54 -42.35
C ALA A 180 16.37 -5.21 -43.58
N ASP A 181 16.54 -6.51 -43.78
CA ASP A 181 15.91 -7.32 -44.83
C ASP A 181 14.47 -7.74 -44.50
N GLY A 182 13.94 -7.36 -43.32
CA GLY A 182 12.64 -7.73 -42.83
C GLY A 182 12.60 -9.05 -42.05
N THR A 183 13.71 -9.76 -41.95
CA THR A 183 13.80 -10.99 -41.16
C THR A 183 13.60 -10.70 -39.67
N ARG A 184 12.80 -11.51 -38.97
CA ARG A 184 12.58 -11.46 -37.53
C ARG A 184 13.12 -12.74 -36.88
N LYS A 185 13.89 -12.59 -35.81
CA LYS A 185 14.44 -13.70 -35.04
C LYS A 185 14.23 -13.50 -33.54
N TYR A 186 14.04 -14.63 -32.84
CA TYR A 186 13.90 -14.67 -31.37
C TYR A 186 15.09 -15.41 -30.76
N TYR A 187 15.70 -14.80 -29.77
CA TYR A 187 16.82 -15.34 -29.01
C TYR A 187 16.38 -15.43 -27.55
N GLY A 188 16.11 -16.63 -27.08
CA GLY A 188 15.65 -16.90 -25.71
C GLY A 188 16.77 -17.24 -24.75
N THR A 189 16.43 -17.30 -23.47
CA THR A 189 17.31 -17.89 -22.43
C THR A 189 17.44 -19.39 -22.67
N ASP A 190 18.68 -19.88 -22.70
CA ASP A 190 19.04 -21.28 -22.94
C ASP A 190 20.33 -21.66 -22.18
N LEU A 191 20.78 -22.93 -22.30
CA LEU A 191 21.97 -23.46 -21.64
C LEU A 191 23.27 -23.24 -22.42
N ASP A 192 23.21 -22.82 -23.68
CA ASP A 192 24.38 -22.76 -24.55
C ASP A 192 24.87 -21.32 -24.80
N ASN A 193 23.91 -20.35 -24.88
CA ASN A 193 24.20 -18.96 -25.18
C ASN A 193 24.20 -18.04 -23.94
N TRP A 194 23.85 -18.61 -22.78
CA TRP A 194 23.85 -17.88 -21.50
C TRP A 194 24.89 -18.47 -20.54
N THR A 195 25.51 -17.60 -19.77
CA THR A 195 26.31 -17.97 -18.60
C THR A 195 25.65 -17.42 -17.36
N ALA A 196 25.83 -18.09 -16.22
CA ALA A 196 25.28 -17.65 -14.94
C ALA A 196 26.24 -17.92 -13.78
N GLY A 197 26.16 -17.08 -12.76
CA GLY A 197 26.97 -17.20 -11.55
C GLY A 197 26.54 -16.26 -10.47
N VAL A 198 27.00 -16.50 -9.23
CA VAL A 198 26.74 -15.65 -8.07
C VAL A 198 27.89 -14.66 -7.92
N ALA A 199 27.58 -13.37 -7.98
CA ALA A 199 28.58 -12.29 -7.98
C ALA A 199 27.97 -10.93 -7.62
N GLY A 200 28.81 -9.90 -7.73
CA GLY A 200 28.39 -8.49 -7.70
C GLY A 200 28.43 -7.86 -6.33
N PRO A 201 28.18 -6.54 -6.29
CA PRO A 201 28.28 -5.72 -5.08
C PRO A 201 27.15 -5.92 -4.09
N VAL A 202 25.95 -6.33 -4.52
CA VAL A 202 24.83 -6.69 -3.62
C VAL A 202 25.14 -8.06 -3.02
N LYS A 203 25.66 -8.06 -1.81
CA LYS A 203 26.09 -9.27 -1.10
C LYS A 203 24.93 -9.99 -0.45
N HIS A 204 23.97 -9.24 0.06
CA HIS A 204 22.72 -9.74 0.60
C HIS A 204 21.61 -8.72 0.32
N SER A 205 20.42 -9.22 0.04
CA SER A 205 19.23 -8.38 -0.05
C SER A 205 17.98 -9.19 0.28
N ALA A 206 17.15 -8.63 1.14
CA ALA A 206 15.84 -9.13 1.52
C ALA A 206 14.84 -7.98 1.55
N ILE A 207 13.63 -8.18 1.04
CA ILE A 207 12.59 -7.15 1.04
C ILE A 207 12.34 -6.64 2.48
N PHE A 208 12.32 -7.55 3.45
CA PHE A 208 11.98 -7.25 4.84
C PHE A 208 13.18 -6.85 5.69
N ASP A 209 14.35 -7.46 5.46
CA ASP A 209 15.51 -7.29 6.33
C ASP A 209 16.45 -6.19 5.86
N GLY A 210 16.47 -5.88 4.55
CA GLY A 210 17.28 -4.78 4.01
C GLY A 210 18.32 -5.21 2.98
N GLU A 211 19.42 -4.43 2.85
CA GLU A 211 20.45 -4.66 1.82
C GLU A 211 21.86 -4.44 2.38
N TYR A 212 22.77 -5.36 2.03
CA TYR A 212 24.21 -5.22 2.23
C TYR A 212 24.91 -5.05 0.87
N TYR A 213 25.57 -3.92 0.67
CA TYR A 213 26.29 -3.56 -0.55
C TYR A 213 27.79 -3.39 -0.28
N ASP A 214 28.62 -4.06 -1.07
CA ASP A 214 30.08 -3.92 -1.02
C ASP A 214 30.59 -3.25 -2.30
N ALA A 215 30.92 -1.97 -2.19
CA ALA A 215 31.36 -1.14 -3.31
C ALA A 215 32.75 -1.52 -3.87
N ARG A 216 33.50 -2.39 -3.19
CA ARG A 216 34.79 -2.93 -3.67
C ARG A 216 34.59 -3.97 -4.76
N VAL A 217 33.37 -4.53 -4.89
CA VAL A 217 33.07 -5.63 -5.82
C VAL A 217 32.46 -5.08 -7.10
N GLN A 218 32.96 -5.58 -8.25
CA GLN A 218 32.42 -5.19 -9.56
C GLN A 218 31.07 -5.87 -9.85
N PRO A 219 30.19 -5.25 -10.67
CA PRO A 219 28.98 -5.87 -11.17
C PRO A 219 29.25 -7.20 -11.90
N GLY A 220 28.31 -8.17 -11.81
CA GLY A 220 28.51 -9.50 -12.38
C GLY A 220 28.68 -9.53 -13.91
N TYR A 221 28.08 -8.59 -14.65
CA TYR A 221 28.32 -8.49 -16.10
C TYR A 221 29.78 -8.14 -16.46
N ALA A 222 30.50 -7.51 -15.55
CA ALA A 222 31.93 -7.18 -15.74
C ALA A 222 32.88 -8.32 -15.35
N THR A 223 32.38 -9.41 -14.78
CA THR A 223 33.12 -10.59 -14.32
C THR A 223 32.56 -11.89 -14.89
N ALA A 224 31.76 -11.81 -15.95
CA ALA A 224 31.05 -12.94 -16.55
C ALA A 224 31.93 -14.05 -17.13
N GLU A 225 33.22 -13.75 -17.41
CA GLU A 225 34.20 -14.77 -17.82
C GLU A 225 34.45 -15.84 -16.76
N ASN A 226 34.06 -15.58 -15.51
CA ASN A 226 34.17 -16.54 -14.39
C ASN A 226 32.89 -17.38 -14.20
N PHE A 227 31.82 -17.12 -14.98
CA PHE A 227 30.54 -17.80 -14.82
C PHE A 227 30.51 -19.15 -15.54
N GLY A 228 29.73 -20.08 -14.95
CA GLY A 228 29.47 -21.39 -15.51
C GLY A 228 28.26 -21.42 -16.45
N LYS A 229 27.94 -22.61 -16.93
CA LYS A 229 26.67 -22.85 -17.61
C LYS A 229 25.52 -22.77 -16.60
N PRO A 230 24.38 -22.17 -16.98
CA PRO A 230 23.18 -22.21 -16.14
C PRO A 230 22.59 -23.62 -16.09
N GLU A 231 21.68 -23.84 -15.14
CA GLU A 231 20.84 -25.03 -15.08
C GLU A 231 19.37 -24.67 -15.35
N ILE A 232 18.59 -25.67 -15.80
CA ILE A 232 17.15 -25.48 -16.00
C ILE A 232 16.46 -25.36 -14.64
N ASN A 233 15.61 -24.34 -14.48
CA ASN A 233 14.72 -24.22 -13.33
C ASN A 233 13.31 -24.66 -13.71
N THR A 234 12.71 -25.53 -12.88
CA THR A 234 11.35 -26.07 -13.08
C THR A 234 10.41 -25.74 -11.92
N GLU A 235 10.78 -24.81 -11.05
CA GLU A 235 9.99 -24.48 -9.85
C GLU A 235 8.69 -23.72 -10.14
N PHE A 236 8.57 -23.08 -11.32
CA PHE A 236 7.38 -22.34 -11.70
C PHE A 236 6.67 -22.95 -12.90
N GLU A 237 5.43 -23.39 -12.68
CA GLU A 237 4.55 -23.98 -13.70
C GLU A 237 3.33 -23.09 -14.04
N GLY A 238 3.24 -21.89 -13.45
CA GLY A 238 2.13 -20.97 -13.62
C GLY A 238 2.16 -20.20 -14.95
N VAL A 239 1.33 -19.18 -15.06
CA VAL A 239 1.18 -18.35 -16.25
C VAL A 239 2.05 -17.09 -16.13
N ILE A 240 2.78 -16.77 -17.22
CA ILE A 240 3.45 -15.47 -17.36
C ILE A 240 2.48 -14.53 -18.07
N ARG A 241 2.21 -13.37 -17.48
CA ARG A 241 1.32 -12.32 -18.02
C ARG A 241 2.11 -11.03 -18.23
N PRO A 242 1.77 -10.20 -19.20
CA PRO A 242 2.30 -8.84 -19.28
C PRO A 242 1.96 -8.07 -17.99
N SER A 243 2.91 -7.29 -17.47
CA SER A 243 2.64 -6.40 -16.33
C SER A 243 1.61 -5.34 -16.70
N ASN A 244 0.69 -5.02 -15.81
CA ASN A 244 -0.56 -4.31 -16.08
C ASN A 244 -0.73 -2.98 -15.32
N GLY A 245 0.36 -2.36 -14.83
CA GLY A 245 0.33 -1.02 -14.26
C GLY A 245 0.23 -0.96 -12.73
N ALA A 246 0.72 -1.99 -12.03
CA ALA A 246 0.94 -1.96 -10.58
C ALA A 246 2.43 -2.00 -10.23
N GLU A 247 3.26 -1.52 -11.14
CA GLU A 247 4.71 -1.43 -10.97
C GLU A 247 5.07 -0.41 -9.88
N ILE A 248 6.19 -0.64 -9.21
CA ILE A 248 6.71 0.25 -8.17
C ILE A 248 7.70 1.20 -8.80
N TYR A 249 7.71 2.46 -8.35
CA TYR A 249 8.62 3.51 -8.82
C TYR A 249 9.25 4.28 -7.67
N LEU A 250 10.43 4.83 -7.90
CA LEU A 250 11.04 5.86 -7.07
C LEU A 250 10.40 7.22 -7.42
N ARG A 251 9.74 7.87 -6.47
CA ARG A 251 9.08 9.18 -6.65
C ARG A 251 10.06 10.31 -6.31
N HIS A 252 10.97 10.59 -7.22
CA HIS A 252 11.96 11.66 -7.07
C HIS A 252 11.35 13.05 -6.87
N ASP A 253 10.15 13.28 -7.41
CA ASP A 253 9.38 14.51 -7.23
C ASP A 253 8.83 14.69 -5.80
N LEU A 254 8.73 13.61 -5.02
CA LEU A 254 8.31 13.61 -3.62
C LEU A 254 9.49 13.45 -2.64
N THR A 255 10.72 13.60 -3.10
CA THR A 255 11.94 13.44 -2.28
C THR A 255 11.93 14.38 -1.07
N HIS A 256 12.21 13.84 0.12
CA HIS A 256 12.37 14.62 1.34
C HIS A 256 13.85 14.88 1.65
N THR A 257 14.16 16.13 2.04
CA THR A 257 15.43 16.50 2.67
C THR A 257 15.26 16.54 4.20
N PRO A 258 16.38 16.45 4.95
CA PRO A 258 16.31 16.48 6.40
C PRO A 258 15.68 17.77 6.94
N VAL A 259 14.72 17.65 7.85
CA VAL A 259 14.22 18.80 8.64
C VAL A 259 15.03 18.97 9.93
N ARG A 260 15.71 17.91 10.37
CA ARG A 260 16.67 17.96 11.48
C ARG A 260 17.72 16.86 11.33
N THR A 261 18.98 17.19 11.57
CA THR A 261 20.08 16.23 11.64
C THR A 261 20.92 16.51 12.88
N TYR A 262 21.15 15.50 13.69
CA TYR A 262 22.00 15.60 14.88
C TYR A 262 22.86 14.35 15.05
N VAL A 263 24.01 14.56 15.69
CA VAL A 263 24.93 13.49 16.14
C VAL A 263 24.90 13.46 17.65
N TRP A 264 24.83 12.26 18.21
CA TRP A 264 24.89 12.05 19.63
C TRP A 264 25.90 10.97 20.00
N ASN A 265 26.45 11.09 21.21
CA ASN A 265 27.38 10.13 21.80
C ASN A 265 27.24 10.19 23.34
N GLY A 266 26.97 9.02 23.93
CA GLY A 266 26.71 8.90 25.37
C GLY A 266 25.23 9.11 25.75
N ILE A 267 24.92 8.69 26.96
CA ILE A 267 23.59 8.74 27.56
C ILE A 267 23.71 9.36 28.96
N GLU A 268 22.81 10.28 29.31
CA GLU A 268 22.72 10.86 30.64
C GLU A 268 21.41 10.46 31.35
N GLY A 269 21.38 10.47 32.64
CA GLY A 269 20.18 10.23 33.47
C GLY A 269 19.67 8.79 33.43
N ALA A 270 20.39 7.83 32.87
CA ALA A 270 20.00 6.42 32.90
C ALA A 270 20.03 5.89 34.36
N LYS A 271 18.96 5.16 34.73
CA LYS A 271 18.81 4.51 36.04
C LYS A 271 17.92 3.27 35.88
N ASP A 272 17.78 2.50 36.99
CA ASP A 272 16.94 1.31 36.98
C ASP A 272 15.50 1.60 36.46
N GLY A 273 15.05 0.88 35.43
CA GLY A 273 13.77 1.05 34.77
C GLY A 273 13.66 2.24 33.80
N GLU A 274 14.75 3.02 33.61
CA GLU A 274 14.78 4.15 32.68
C GLU A 274 16.04 4.15 31.82
N TYR A 275 15.87 4.40 30.49
CA TYR A 275 16.97 4.43 29.53
C TYR A 275 17.76 5.75 29.56
N GLY A 276 17.23 6.84 30.20
CA GLY A 276 17.82 8.15 30.15
C GLY A 276 17.59 8.90 28.84
N LYS A 277 18.52 9.82 28.55
CA LYS A 277 18.47 10.71 27.38
C LYS A 277 19.78 10.70 26.61
N ILE A 278 19.74 10.81 25.29
CA ILE A 278 20.92 10.94 24.44
C ILE A 278 21.64 12.27 24.73
N VAL A 279 22.98 12.27 24.66
CA VAL A 279 23.81 13.49 24.70
C VAL A 279 24.11 13.93 23.28
N ILE A 280 23.42 14.96 22.80
CA ILE A 280 23.66 15.52 21.46
C ILE A 280 24.98 16.27 21.48
N THR A 281 25.91 15.87 20.60
CA THR A 281 27.26 16.47 20.48
C THR A 281 27.36 17.49 19.36
N ALA A 282 26.50 17.38 18.34
CA ALA A 282 26.41 18.32 17.23
C ALA A 282 25.03 18.31 16.56
N GLU A 283 24.61 19.47 16.04
CA GLU A 283 23.46 19.59 15.13
C GLU A 283 23.93 20.22 13.82
N TYR A 284 23.33 19.80 12.70
CA TYR A 284 23.73 20.19 11.35
C TYR A 284 22.55 20.79 10.60
N ALA A 285 22.80 21.92 9.91
CA ALA A 285 21.83 22.47 8.99
C ALA A 285 21.72 21.61 7.71
N ASP A 286 20.59 21.69 7.02
CA ASP A 286 20.44 21.02 5.71
C ASP A 286 21.54 21.47 4.73
N GLY A 287 22.13 20.50 4.02
CA GLY A 287 23.24 20.71 3.11
C GLY A 287 24.62 20.87 3.76
N GLN A 288 24.70 20.87 5.10
CA GLN A 288 26.00 20.86 5.79
C GLN A 288 26.58 19.45 5.82
N GLU A 289 27.87 19.31 5.48
CA GLU A 289 28.60 18.03 5.56
C GLU A 289 28.67 17.55 7.01
N VAL A 290 28.26 16.30 7.24
CA VAL A 290 28.39 15.62 8.52
C VAL A 290 29.67 14.78 8.53
N VAL A 291 30.45 14.87 9.61
CA VAL A 291 31.59 13.98 9.86
C VAL A 291 31.21 13.04 10.99
N LEU A 292 30.97 11.78 10.66
CA LEU A 292 30.59 10.73 11.58
C LEU A 292 31.83 9.90 11.96
N ARG A 293 32.10 9.74 13.24
CA ARG A 293 33.25 8.97 13.77
C ARG A 293 32.80 7.70 14.49
N PRO A 294 33.70 6.72 14.66
CA PRO A 294 33.40 5.54 15.49
C PRO A 294 32.85 5.92 16.88
N GLY A 295 31.74 5.31 17.27
CA GLY A 295 31.04 5.60 18.53
C GLY A 295 29.99 6.71 18.46
N ASP A 296 29.98 7.52 17.41
CA ASP A 296 28.93 8.49 17.14
C ASP A 296 27.71 7.82 16.49
N THR A 297 26.53 8.34 16.79
CA THR A 297 25.28 7.98 16.08
C THR A 297 24.65 9.25 15.50
N MET A 298 24.53 9.30 14.19
CA MET A 298 23.77 10.36 13.49
C MET A 298 22.30 9.96 13.42
N VAL A 299 21.40 10.87 13.79
CA VAL A 299 19.94 10.73 13.57
C VAL A 299 19.49 11.80 12.59
N VAL A 300 18.68 11.39 11.63
CA VAL A 300 18.05 12.27 10.63
C VAL A 300 16.55 12.17 10.72
N ASP A 301 15.84 13.28 10.89
CA ASP A 301 14.39 13.42 10.74
C ASP A 301 14.09 13.98 9.35
N PHE A 302 13.33 13.23 8.53
CA PHE A 302 12.88 13.69 7.22
C PHE A 302 11.53 14.42 7.24
N GLY A 303 10.90 14.53 8.43
CA GLY A 303 9.62 15.22 8.60
C GLY A 303 8.39 14.45 8.11
N GLN A 304 8.57 13.37 7.35
CA GLN A 304 7.48 12.56 6.80
C GLN A 304 7.78 11.06 6.96
N ASN A 305 6.86 10.31 7.55
CA ASN A 305 6.89 8.85 7.54
C ASN A 305 6.40 8.34 6.18
N CYS A 306 7.18 7.51 5.51
CA CYS A 306 6.80 6.93 4.21
C CYS A 306 7.59 5.65 3.90
N ALA A 307 7.08 4.85 2.96
CA ALA A 307 7.88 3.83 2.29
C ALA A 307 8.90 4.54 1.40
N ALA A 308 10.19 4.29 1.62
CA ALA A 308 11.25 5.02 0.94
C ALA A 308 12.58 4.25 0.95
N VAL A 309 13.54 4.76 0.16
CA VAL A 309 14.95 4.41 0.24
C VAL A 309 15.78 5.64 0.65
N PRO A 310 16.75 5.51 1.59
CA PRO A 310 17.68 6.59 1.91
C PRO A 310 18.78 6.67 0.84
N GLU A 311 18.93 7.82 0.21
CA GLU A 311 20.03 8.12 -0.72
C GLU A 311 21.11 8.92 -0.03
N PHE A 312 22.33 8.38 -0.01
CA PHE A 312 23.52 9.02 0.56
C PHE A 312 24.45 9.51 -0.52
N VAL A 313 25.05 10.68 -0.29
CA VAL A 313 26.26 11.16 -0.99
C VAL A 313 27.37 11.25 0.05
N PHE A 314 28.32 10.30 0.02
CA PHE A 314 29.26 10.08 1.11
C PHE A 314 30.62 9.56 0.63
N LYS A 315 31.64 9.58 1.51
CA LYS A 315 32.97 8.97 1.27
C LYS A 315 33.62 8.54 2.57
N ALA A 316 34.45 7.50 2.50
CA ALA A 316 35.26 6.99 3.60
C ALA A 316 36.49 6.23 3.06
N ALA A 317 37.36 5.77 3.96
CA ALA A 317 38.43 4.84 3.64
C ALA A 317 37.89 3.49 3.14
N GLU A 318 38.71 2.77 2.36
CA GLU A 318 38.36 1.41 1.91
C GLU A 318 38.09 0.48 3.07
N GLY A 319 37.04 -0.32 2.96
CA GLY A 319 36.63 -1.29 3.97
C GLY A 319 35.86 -0.70 5.14
N THR A 320 35.71 0.64 5.23
CA THR A 320 34.79 1.25 6.20
C THR A 320 33.37 0.75 5.94
N VAL A 321 32.63 0.42 7.00
CA VAL A 321 31.22 -0.01 6.92
C VAL A 321 30.35 1.06 7.56
N LEU A 322 29.36 1.55 6.78
CA LEU A 322 28.26 2.37 7.30
C LEU A 322 27.04 1.50 7.48
N THR A 323 26.39 1.63 8.64
CA THR A 323 25.11 0.96 8.97
C THR A 323 24.03 2.01 9.17
N CYS A 324 22.92 1.88 8.46
CA CYS A 324 21.74 2.73 8.55
C CYS A 324 20.55 1.90 9.04
N LEU A 325 19.91 2.36 10.11
CA LEU A 325 18.76 1.72 10.74
C LEU A 325 17.54 2.64 10.63
N PRO A 326 16.45 2.22 9.92
CA PRO A 326 15.22 2.99 9.81
C PRO A 326 14.39 2.96 11.09
N SER A 327 13.54 3.99 11.29
CA SER A 327 12.58 4.09 12.38
C SER A 327 11.42 5.00 12.01
N GLU A 328 10.21 4.67 12.49
CA GLU A 328 9.02 5.51 12.30
C GLU A 328 8.91 6.65 13.32
N ILE A 329 9.43 6.46 14.54
CA ILE A 329 9.25 7.37 15.67
C ILE A 329 10.48 7.34 16.58
N LEU A 330 10.69 8.40 17.36
CA LEU A 330 11.73 8.46 18.38
C LEU A 330 11.18 8.00 19.74
N ASN A 331 12.08 7.51 20.61
CA ASN A 331 11.79 7.33 22.03
C ASN A 331 11.47 8.68 22.67
N ASP A 332 10.38 8.73 23.45
CA ASP A 332 9.84 9.97 24.03
C ASP A 332 10.63 10.44 25.27
N GLY A 333 10.26 11.65 25.72
CA GLY A 333 10.89 12.33 26.86
C GLY A 333 10.69 11.67 28.22
N ASN A 334 10.11 10.48 28.26
CA ASN A 334 9.95 9.73 29.50
C ASN A 334 10.81 8.47 29.58
N GLY A 335 11.50 8.06 28.53
CA GLY A 335 12.52 6.99 28.53
C GLY A 335 12.26 5.75 29.39
N ALA A 336 11.06 5.59 29.98
CA ALA A 336 10.74 4.54 30.93
C ALA A 336 10.42 3.22 30.19
N GLN A 337 11.06 2.14 30.58
CA GLN A 337 10.84 0.81 30.02
C GLN A 337 9.38 0.36 30.15
N SER A 338 8.72 0.72 31.26
CA SER A 338 7.30 0.42 31.51
C SER A 338 6.34 1.07 30.49
N ARG A 339 6.79 2.13 29.78
CA ARG A 339 6.02 2.83 28.75
C ARG A 339 6.27 2.27 27.33
N GLY A 340 6.92 1.11 27.22
CA GLY A 340 7.20 0.47 25.94
C GLY A 340 8.38 1.08 25.17
N MET A 341 9.14 2.01 25.76
CA MET A 341 10.37 2.54 25.18
C MET A 341 11.42 1.43 25.05
N ASP A 342 12.28 1.53 24.05
CA ASP A 342 13.36 0.58 23.78
C ASP A 342 14.76 1.22 23.79
N GLY A 343 14.84 2.51 24.10
CA GLY A 343 16.08 3.27 24.17
C GLY A 343 15.90 4.62 24.87
N PRO A 344 17.00 5.41 24.98
CA PRO A 344 16.98 6.73 25.62
C PRO A 344 16.15 7.73 24.80
N GLU A 345 15.61 8.73 25.50
CA GLU A 345 14.91 9.87 24.88
C GLU A 345 15.71 10.44 23.70
N GLY A 346 15.07 10.59 22.55
CA GLY A 346 15.63 11.15 21.33
C GLY A 346 16.38 10.13 20.45
N SER A 347 16.53 8.87 20.89
CA SER A 347 17.00 7.78 20.01
C SER A 347 15.85 7.21 19.18
N CYS A 348 16.18 6.52 18.08
CA CYS A 348 15.20 5.85 17.24
C CYS A 348 14.52 4.69 17.98
N HIS A 349 13.19 4.68 18.00
CA HIS A 349 12.39 3.56 18.51
C HIS A 349 12.25 2.50 17.42
N ARG A 350 12.57 1.23 17.72
CA ARG A 350 12.64 0.16 16.73
C ARG A 350 11.85 -1.10 17.05
N THR A 351 11.34 -1.24 18.27
CA THR A 351 10.65 -2.45 18.70
C THR A 351 9.39 -2.73 17.84
N ASN A 352 8.70 -1.68 17.38
CA ASN A 352 7.53 -1.81 16.51
C ASN A 352 7.87 -2.30 15.08
N LEU A 353 9.12 -2.25 14.65
CA LEU A 353 9.60 -2.83 13.42
C LEU A 353 9.83 -4.35 13.54
N ARG A 354 9.70 -4.90 14.75
CA ARG A 354 10.11 -6.28 15.09
C ARG A 354 11.61 -6.53 14.85
N ALA A 355 12.41 -5.44 14.88
CA ALA A 355 13.84 -5.44 14.58
C ALA A 355 14.70 -6.10 15.67
N HIS A 356 14.10 -6.65 16.71
CA HIS A 356 14.77 -7.47 17.73
C HIS A 356 15.00 -8.92 17.27
N ILE A 357 14.51 -9.26 16.09
CA ILE A 357 14.69 -10.57 15.45
C ILE A 357 15.81 -10.42 14.44
N GLU A 358 16.87 -11.18 14.59
CA GLU A 358 17.97 -11.16 13.64
C GLU A 358 17.66 -11.93 12.35
N PRO A 359 18.09 -11.43 11.19
CA PRO A 359 18.78 -10.16 10.97
C PRO A 359 17.84 -8.94 11.16
N ALA A 360 18.38 -7.86 11.71
CA ALA A 360 17.65 -6.60 11.89
C ALA A 360 17.37 -5.90 10.55
N ILE A 361 16.29 -5.13 10.48
CA ILE A 361 15.96 -4.28 9.31
C ILE A 361 17.01 -3.17 9.19
N LEU A 362 17.85 -3.20 8.14
CA LEU A 362 18.98 -2.28 8.00
C LEU A 362 19.51 -2.17 6.56
N MET A 363 20.28 -1.13 6.32
CA MET A 363 21.16 -0.99 5.16
C MET A 363 22.61 -0.98 5.63
N GLN A 364 23.48 -1.77 4.98
CA GLN A 364 24.93 -1.69 5.15
C GLN A 364 25.62 -1.36 3.84
N TYR A 365 26.66 -0.51 3.92
CA TYR A 365 27.48 -0.14 2.79
C TYR A 365 28.96 -0.20 3.15
N THR A 366 29.73 -1.02 2.41
CA THR A 366 31.19 -1.08 2.53
C THR A 366 31.85 -0.24 1.46
N PHE A 367 32.69 0.71 1.87
CA PHE A 367 33.33 1.67 0.99
C PHE A 367 34.51 1.08 0.18
N ALA A 368 34.63 1.51 -1.07
CA ALA A 368 35.77 1.16 -1.94
C ALA A 368 37.00 2.06 -1.74
N GLY A 369 36.92 3.09 -0.89
CA GLY A 369 38.02 4.00 -0.65
C GLY A 369 38.22 5.07 -1.72
N ASP A 370 37.18 5.41 -2.46
CA ASP A 370 37.22 6.38 -3.54
C ASP A 370 37.59 7.78 -3.06
N LYS A 371 38.39 8.52 -3.88
CA LYS A 371 38.70 9.92 -3.63
C LYS A 371 37.50 10.84 -3.73
N ASN A 372 36.52 10.47 -4.55
CA ASN A 372 35.27 11.20 -4.78
C ASN A 372 34.12 10.68 -3.87
N TYR A 373 33.10 11.50 -3.71
CA TYR A 373 31.86 11.04 -3.05
C TYR A 373 31.17 10.01 -3.94
N ALA A 374 30.78 8.89 -3.32
CA ALA A 374 29.86 7.91 -3.90
C ALA A 374 28.43 8.37 -3.67
N THR A 375 27.52 8.03 -4.58
CA THR A 375 26.08 8.15 -4.39
C THR A 375 25.48 6.74 -4.34
N TYR A 376 24.68 6.46 -3.32
CA TYR A 376 24.08 5.14 -3.15
C TYR A 376 22.72 5.21 -2.44
N HIS A 377 21.79 4.39 -2.89
CA HIS A 377 20.56 4.00 -2.20
C HIS A 377 20.35 2.49 -2.37
N PRO A 378 19.64 1.81 -1.46
CA PRO A 378 19.26 0.41 -1.65
C PRO A 378 18.48 0.20 -2.94
N THR A 379 18.73 -0.91 -3.63
CA THR A 379 18.18 -1.16 -4.96
C THR A 379 17.25 -2.37 -5.02
N ARG A 380 17.24 -3.21 -3.97
CA ARG A 380 16.48 -4.48 -3.93
C ARG A 380 15.58 -4.59 -2.70
N THR A 381 15.40 -3.51 -1.97
CA THR A 381 14.56 -3.39 -0.78
C THR A 381 14.06 -1.97 -0.63
N PHE A 382 13.13 -1.75 0.31
CA PHE A 382 12.69 -0.45 0.78
C PHE A 382 12.40 -0.53 2.28
N PHE A 383 12.25 0.64 2.91
CA PHE A 383 11.96 0.74 4.33
C PHE A 383 10.76 1.67 4.57
N GLY A 384 10.00 1.42 5.65
CA GLY A 384 9.01 2.35 6.17
C GLY A 384 9.63 3.17 7.32
N TYR A 385 9.81 4.49 7.14
CA TYR A 385 10.48 5.31 8.14
C TYR A 385 10.18 6.80 8.00
N ARG A 386 10.33 7.52 9.09
CA ARG A 386 10.51 8.98 9.16
C ARG A 386 11.94 9.33 9.56
N TYR A 387 12.55 8.49 10.40
CA TYR A 387 13.87 8.70 10.96
C TYR A 387 14.82 7.61 10.51
N ILE A 388 16.09 7.96 10.42
CA ILE A 388 17.18 6.97 10.32
C ILE A 388 18.21 7.25 11.40
N SER A 389 18.80 6.18 11.95
CA SER A 389 20.03 6.27 12.73
C SER A 389 21.19 5.63 11.98
N VAL A 390 22.33 6.31 11.98
CA VAL A 390 23.50 5.93 11.17
C VAL A 390 24.73 5.85 12.06
N THR A 391 25.46 4.73 11.91
CA THR A 391 26.75 4.50 12.58
C THR A 391 27.80 4.07 11.56
N ALA A 392 29.10 4.18 11.92
CA ALA A 392 30.16 3.74 11.03
C ALA A 392 31.33 3.13 11.82
N THR A 393 32.08 2.23 11.17
CA THR A 393 33.26 1.55 11.74
C THR A 393 34.51 2.42 11.74
N ASP A 394 34.56 3.46 10.88
CA ASP A 394 35.63 4.45 10.79
C ASP A 394 35.01 5.81 10.37
N GLU A 395 35.85 6.89 10.23
CA GLU A 395 35.37 8.22 9.85
C GLU A 395 34.69 8.20 8.48
N VAL A 396 33.43 8.64 8.44
CA VAL A 396 32.65 8.83 7.21
C VAL A 396 32.28 10.30 7.07
N ARG A 397 32.45 10.84 5.85
CA ARG A 397 31.95 12.17 5.46
C ARG A 397 30.71 12.04 4.65
N ILE A 398 29.60 12.56 5.14
CA ILE A 398 28.29 12.53 4.52
C ILE A 398 27.97 13.92 4.02
N LYS A 399 28.00 14.10 2.68
CA LYS A 399 27.72 15.39 2.02
C LYS A 399 26.22 15.70 1.99
N SER A 400 25.39 14.68 1.77
CA SER A 400 23.94 14.81 1.82
C SER A 400 23.29 13.44 2.06
N VAL A 401 22.09 13.47 2.62
CA VAL A 401 21.19 12.34 2.70
C VAL A 401 19.78 12.80 2.32
N LYS A 402 19.03 11.97 1.60
CA LYS A 402 17.65 12.22 1.18
C LYS A 402 16.81 10.96 1.41
N SER A 403 15.52 11.13 1.56
CA SER A 403 14.55 10.05 1.55
C SER A 403 13.76 10.10 0.25
N ILE A 404 13.88 9.07 -0.59
CA ILE A 404 13.18 8.97 -1.88
C ILE A 404 12.02 8.02 -1.71
N PRO A 405 10.75 8.51 -1.75
CA PRO A 405 9.58 7.67 -1.61
C PRO A 405 9.47 6.62 -2.71
N VAL A 406 8.95 5.44 -2.33
CA VAL A 406 8.62 4.33 -3.24
C VAL A 406 7.12 4.08 -3.20
N THR A 407 6.50 3.93 -4.38
CA THR A 407 5.07 3.63 -4.50
C THR A 407 4.72 3.14 -5.91
N SER A 408 3.58 2.46 -6.04
CA SER A 408 2.97 2.18 -7.35
C SER A 408 2.11 3.34 -7.88
N ILE A 409 1.88 4.38 -7.08
CA ILE A 409 1.12 5.57 -7.50
C ILE A 409 2.06 6.56 -8.15
N THR A 410 2.00 6.68 -9.47
CA THR A 410 2.79 7.68 -10.21
C THR A 410 2.13 9.06 -10.11
N LYS A 411 2.87 10.10 -10.51
CA LYS A 411 2.35 11.47 -10.52
C LYS A 411 1.15 11.64 -11.46
N GLU A 412 1.16 10.92 -12.57
CA GLU A 412 0.10 10.96 -13.60
C GLU A 412 -1.18 10.27 -13.14
N MET A 413 -1.08 9.40 -12.13
CA MET A 413 -2.26 8.76 -11.52
C MET A 413 -2.98 9.66 -10.52
N GLU A 414 -2.35 10.72 -10.02
CA GLU A 414 -2.96 11.61 -9.02
C GLU A 414 -4.15 12.37 -9.61
N THR A 415 -5.33 12.26 -8.96
CA THR A 415 -6.60 12.78 -9.50
C THR A 415 -7.27 13.82 -8.61
N GLY A 416 -7.15 13.72 -7.29
CA GLY A 416 -7.91 14.54 -6.36
C GLY A 416 -7.08 15.57 -5.60
N LYS A 417 -7.62 16.80 -5.52
CA LYS A 417 -7.09 17.87 -4.67
C LYS A 417 -8.23 18.39 -3.82
N ILE A 418 -8.05 18.41 -2.51
CA ILE A 418 -9.02 18.94 -1.57
C ILE A 418 -8.31 19.70 -0.46
N THR A 419 -8.79 20.88 -0.15
CA THR A 419 -8.30 21.74 0.93
C THR A 419 -9.46 22.40 1.65
N THR A 420 -9.26 22.73 2.91
CA THR A 420 -10.25 23.36 3.77
C THR A 420 -9.63 24.53 4.53
N GLY A 421 -10.44 25.34 5.18
CA GLY A 421 -9.97 26.39 6.08
C GLY A 421 -9.43 25.86 7.41
N ASN A 422 -9.41 24.55 7.65
CA ASN A 422 -8.95 23.92 8.88
C ASN A 422 -7.65 23.14 8.66
N ASP A 423 -6.53 23.65 9.17
CA ASP A 423 -5.19 23.07 8.99
C ASP A 423 -5.07 21.64 9.52
N LEU A 424 -5.77 21.27 10.62
CA LEU A 424 -5.72 19.93 11.17
C LEU A 424 -6.43 18.93 10.23
N ILE A 425 -7.52 19.34 9.59
CA ILE A 425 -8.21 18.50 8.60
C ILE A 425 -7.37 18.39 7.32
N ASN A 426 -6.71 19.46 6.88
CA ASN A 426 -5.75 19.39 5.78
C ASN A 426 -4.59 18.43 6.09
N LYS A 427 -4.12 18.43 7.36
CA LYS A 427 -3.10 17.46 7.81
C LYS A 427 -3.62 16.03 7.81
N LEU A 428 -4.87 15.79 8.22
CA LEU A 428 -5.51 14.46 8.16
C LEU A 428 -5.58 13.95 6.71
N ILE A 429 -6.02 14.79 5.77
CA ILE A 429 -6.08 14.48 4.33
C ILE A 429 -4.67 14.14 3.80
N SER A 430 -3.66 14.94 4.17
CA SER A 430 -2.27 14.69 3.81
C SER A 430 -1.75 13.36 4.37
N ASN A 431 -2.01 13.08 5.67
CA ASN A 431 -1.60 11.84 6.32
C ASN A 431 -2.24 10.62 5.66
N THR A 432 -3.49 10.71 5.24
CA THR A 432 -4.20 9.64 4.51
C THR A 432 -3.57 9.38 3.15
N ARG A 433 -3.25 10.43 2.39
CA ARG A 433 -2.58 10.32 1.09
C ARG A 433 -1.19 9.68 1.24
N TRP A 434 -0.41 10.07 2.24
CA TRP A 434 0.89 9.46 2.51
C TRP A 434 0.79 8.02 2.98
N GLY A 435 -0.27 7.66 3.70
CA GLY A 435 -0.59 6.27 4.02
C GLY A 435 -0.81 5.44 2.76
N MET A 436 -1.58 5.96 1.78
CA MET A 436 -1.79 5.31 0.48
C MET A 436 -0.48 5.14 -0.30
N TYR A 437 0.30 6.22 -0.48
CA TYR A 437 1.57 6.15 -1.21
C TYR A 437 2.52 5.12 -0.63
N SER A 438 2.57 5.03 0.71
CA SER A 438 3.47 4.12 1.43
C SER A 438 3.07 2.65 1.36
N ASN A 439 1.80 2.37 1.06
CA ASN A 439 1.25 1.02 1.13
C ASN A 439 0.75 0.48 -0.22
N TYR A 440 0.61 1.30 -1.25
CA TYR A 440 0.32 0.82 -2.61
C TYR A 440 1.63 0.51 -3.33
N LEU A 441 2.15 -0.71 -3.11
CA LEU A 441 3.47 -1.20 -3.54
C LEU A 441 3.33 -2.56 -4.24
N SER A 442 2.94 -2.56 -5.52
CA SER A 442 2.55 -3.74 -6.31
C SER A 442 1.26 -4.41 -5.81
N LEU A 443 0.94 -4.27 -4.55
CA LEU A 443 -0.30 -4.69 -3.87
C LEU A 443 -0.59 -3.68 -2.76
N PRO A 444 -1.84 -3.60 -2.26
CA PRO A 444 -2.16 -2.74 -1.13
C PRO A 444 -1.69 -3.40 0.19
N THR A 445 -0.45 -3.11 0.62
CA THR A 445 0.10 -3.63 1.88
C THR A 445 -0.52 -2.93 3.08
N ASP A 446 -0.62 -3.62 4.21
CA ASP A 446 -1.12 -3.07 5.49
C ASP A 446 -0.17 -2.03 6.09
N CYS A 447 1.13 -2.26 6.00
CA CYS A 447 2.17 -1.43 6.57
C CYS A 447 3.49 -1.53 5.77
N PRO A 448 4.40 -0.51 5.81
CA PRO A 448 5.64 -0.55 5.04
C PRO A 448 6.89 -0.86 5.87
N GLN A 449 6.83 -0.93 7.22
CA GLN A 449 8.02 -0.82 8.07
C GLN A 449 8.51 -2.12 8.69
N ARG A 450 7.63 -3.09 8.92
CA ARG A 450 7.93 -4.34 9.64
C ARG A 450 7.89 -5.56 8.72
N ASP A 451 8.19 -6.73 9.24
CA ASP A 451 8.13 -8.01 8.53
C ASP A 451 6.68 -8.54 8.38
N GLU A 452 5.79 -7.72 7.86
CA GLU A 452 4.42 -8.03 7.46
C GLU A 452 4.22 -7.62 6.01
N ARG A 453 3.87 -6.38 5.70
CA ARG A 453 3.78 -5.82 4.35
C ARG A 453 2.96 -6.71 3.41
N LEU A 454 1.78 -7.10 3.87
CA LEU A 454 0.89 -8.04 3.20
C LEU A 454 -0.39 -7.35 2.72
N GLY A 455 -1.02 -7.91 1.67
CA GLY A 455 -2.29 -7.43 1.15
C GLY A 455 -3.47 -7.85 2.01
N TRP A 456 -3.57 -7.29 3.23
CA TRP A 456 -4.70 -7.52 4.11
C TRP A 456 -5.99 -7.01 3.47
N THR A 457 -6.96 -7.90 3.33
CA THR A 457 -8.12 -7.66 2.47
C THR A 457 -9.12 -6.70 3.10
N ALA A 458 -9.24 -6.64 4.43
CA ALA A 458 -10.09 -5.65 5.10
C ALA A 458 -9.52 -4.24 4.96
N ASP A 459 -8.21 -4.07 5.18
CA ASP A 459 -7.54 -2.78 5.02
C ASP A 459 -7.79 -2.19 3.65
N THR A 460 -7.63 -3.03 2.62
CA THR A 460 -7.92 -2.65 1.23
C THR A 460 -9.39 -2.31 1.04
N GLN A 461 -10.30 -3.16 1.51
CA GLN A 461 -11.75 -2.99 1.36
C GLN A 461 -12.22 -1.65 1.92
N VAL A 462 -11.86 -1.34 3.19
CA VAL A 462 -12.35 -0.13 3.86
C VAL A 462 -11.77 1.16 3.27
N PHE A 463 -10.65 1.08 2.54
CA PHE A 463 -9.95 2.24 2.01
C PHE A 463 -10.09 2.42 0.49
N THR A 464 -10.57 1.41 -0.24
CA THR A 464 -10.58 1.42 -1.71
C THR A 464 -11.23 2.70 -2.26
N GLU A 465 -12.40 3.10 -1.78
CA GLU A 465 -13.11 4.29 -2.28
C GLU A 465 -12.34 5.59 -1.97
N THR A 466 -11.79 5.73 -0.77
CA THR A 466 -10.86 6.84 -0.44
C THR A 466 -9.69 6.90 -1.41
N GLY A 467 -9.09 5.76 -1.74
CA GLY A 467 -7.95 5.67 -2.67
C GLY A 467 -8.29 6.18 -4.06
N THR A 468 -9.50 5.94 -4.57
CA THR A 468 -9.94 6.38 -5.90
C THR A 468 -10.06 7.90 -6.02
N PHE A 469 -10.34 8.59 -4.93
CA PHE A 469 -10.36 10.06 -4.92
C PHE A 469 -8.96 10.68 -4.95
N PHE A 470 -7.94 9.98 -4.46
CA PHE A 470 -6.57 10.50 -4.49
C PHE A 470 -5.82 10.15 -5.78
N ALA A 471 -6.14 9.00 -6.37
CA ALA A 471 -5.47 8.54 -7.59
C ALA A 471 -6.38 7.63 -8.44
N ASN A 472 -6.11 7.57 -9.74
CA ASN A 472 -6.67 6.54 -10.60
C ASN A 472 -6.04 5.19 -10.27
N THR A 473 -6.72 4.43 -9.40
CA THR A 473 -6.28 3.13 -8.91
C THR A 473 -6.83 1.95 -9.71
N ASP A 474 -7.51 2.20 -10.82
CA ASP A 474 -8.19 1.18 -11.62
C ASP A 474 -7.28 0.00 -11.96
N ARG A 475 -6.18 0.24 -12.69
CA ARG A 475 -5.23 -0.81 -13.09
C ARG A 475 -4.54 -1.49 -11.90
N PHE A 476 -4.22 -0.73 -10.87
CA PHE A 476 -3.64 -1.26 -9.64
C PHE A 476 -4.59 -2.28 -8.98
N MET A 477 -5.88 -1.97 -8.89
CA MET A 477 -6.89 -2.87 -8.33
C MET A 477 -7.21 -4.04 -9.26
N HIS A 478 -7.18 -3.86 -10.59
CA HIS A 478 -7.25 -4.99 -11.54
C HIS A 478 -6.17 -6.04 -11.28
N LYS A 479 -4.93 -5.62 -11.05
CA LYS A 479 -3.83 -6.51 -10.67
C LYS A 479 -4.12 -7.22 -9.36
N TRP A 480 -4.50 -6.49 -8.32
CA TRP A 480 -4.76 -7.09 -7.02
C TRP A 480 -5.96 -8.04 -7.02
N MET A 481 -7.00 -7.74 -7.80
CA MET A 481 -8.12 -8.67 -8.00
C MET A 481 -7.74 -9.94 -8.75
N GLN A 482 -6.67 -9.93 -9.57
CA GLN A 482 -6.09 -11.19 -10.08
C GLN A 482 -5.48 -12.00 -8.94
N ASP A 483 -4.76 -11.37 -8.00
CA ASP A 483 -4.20 -12.05 -6.84
C ASP A 483 -5.31 -12.64 -5.94
N MET A 484 -6.44 -11.93 -5.78
CA MET A 484 -7.62 -12.41 -5.07
C MET A 484 -8.20 -13.68 -5.72
N ARG A 485 -8.39 -13.67 -7.06
CA ARG A 485 -8.88 -14.85 -7.80
C ARG A 485 -7.91 -16.02 -7.72
N ASP A 486 -6.62 -15.75 -7.83
CA ASP A 486 -5.57 -16.78 -7.72
C ASP A 486 -5.53 -17.40 -6.32
N SER A 487 -5.95 -16.67 -5.29
CA SER A 487 -5.97 -17.10 -3.88
C SER A 487 -7.32 -17.68 -3.42
N GLN A 488 -8.37 -17.64 -4.25
CA GLN A 488 -9.70 -18.12 -3.89
C GLN A 488 -9.73 -19.63 -3.64
N SER A 489 -10.43 -20.07 -2.57
CA SER A 489 -10.59 -21.49 -2.23
C SER A 489 -11.49 -22.24 -3.23
N GLU A 490 -11.40 -23.57 -3.21
CA GLU A 490 -12.29 -24.43 -4.00
C GLU A 490 -13.76 -24.30 -3.60
N LEU A 491 -14.05 -23.94 -2.35
CA LEU A 491 -15.42 -23.70 -1.88
C LEU A 491 -15.94 -22.31 -2.24
N GLY A 492 -15.06 -21.39 -2.66
CA GLY A 492 -15.44 -20.05 -3.07
C GLY A 492 -15.00 -18.95 -2.09
N GLY A 493 -14.44 -19.30 -0.93
CA GLY A 493 -13.97 -18.33 0.04
C GLY A 493 -12.79 -17.51 -0.46
N PHE A 494 -12.80 -16.19 -0.22
CA PHE A 494 -11.63 -15.35 -0.40
C PHE A 494 -10.80 -15.32 0.89
N PRO A 495 -9.48 -15.12 0.79
CA PRO A 495 -8.56 -15.14 1.95
C PRO A 495 -8.59 -13.82 2.73
N GLY A 496 -8.01 -13.85 3.94
CA GLY A 496 -7.71 -12.66 4.72
C GLY A 496 -6.55 -11.84 4.15
N VAL A 497 -5.66 -12.47 3.36
CA VAL A 497 -4.49 -11.85 2.72
C VAL A 497 -4.38 -12.29 1.26
N ALA A 498 -4.21 -11.34 0.34
CA ALA A 498 -3.94 -11.61 -1.07
C ALA A 498 -2.81 -10.71 -1.60
N PRO A 499 -1.85 -11.26 -2.40
CA PRO A 499 -1.74 -12.65 -2.82
C PRO A 499 -1.46 -13.60 -1.67
N TYR A 500 -1.73 -14.90 -1.86
CA TYR A 500 -1.43 -15.94 -0.88
C TYR A 500 0.05 -15.93 -0.50
N ALA A 501 0.33 -15.80 0.77
CA ALA A 501 1.67 -15.65 1.33
C ALA A 501 2.00 -16.72 2.39
N GLN A 502 1.26 -17.83 2.41
CA GLN A 502 1.31 -18.87 3.43
C GLN A 502 0.94 -18.41 4.86
N TYR A 503 0.41 -17.19 4.95
CA TYR A 503 -0.14 -16.58 6.15
C TYR A 503 -1.45 -15.90 5.80
N GLY A 504 -2.35 -15.75 6.78
CA GLY A 504 -3.67 -15.17 6.51
C GLY A 504 -4.47 -16.00 5.50
N ASN A 505 -4.18 -17.31 5.42
CA ASN A 505 -4.84 -18.26 4.53
C ASN A 505 -6.20 -18.74 5.07
N GLU A 506 -6.66 -18.11 6.13
CA GLU A 506 -8.01 -18.32 6.63
C GLU A 506 -8.99 -17.70 5.66
N MET A 507 -9.88 -18.53 5.15
CA MET A 507 -10.93 -18.13 4.23
C MET A 507 -12.17 -17.65 4.97
N MET A 508 -12.99 -16.84 4.32
CA MET A 508 -14.31 -16.45 4.83
C MET A 508 -14.32 -15.63 6.12
N ARG A 509 -13.26 -14.89 6.40
CA ARG A 509 -13.32 -13.91 7.48
C ARG A 509 -14.21 -12.74 7.08
N LEU A 510 -15.24 -12.47 7.90
CA LEU A 510 -16.17 -11.36 7.67
C LEU A 510 -15.41 -10.02 7.63
N GLY A 511 -15.78 -9.15 6.69
CA GLY A 511 -15.14 -7.85 6.49
C GLY A 511 -13.76 -7.92 5.85
N TRP A 512 -13.19 -9.12 5.65
CA TRP A 512 -11.95 -9.38 4.92
C TRP A 512 -12.25 -10.02 3.56
N ALA A 513 -12.88 -11.17 3.58
CA ALA A 513 -13.23 -11.90 2.35
C ALA A 513 -14.17 -11.12 1.42
N ASP A 514 -15.00 -10.26 2.00
CA ASP A 514 -15.98 -9.40 1.32
C ASP A 514 -15.32 -8.41 0.34
N ALA A 515 -14.00 -8.15 0.49
CA ALA A 515 -13.19 -7.40 -0.47
C ALA A 515 -13.29 -7.96 -1.90
N GLY A 516 -13.55 -9.26 -2.04
CA GLY A 516 -13.75 -9.92 -3.33
C GLY A 516 -14.95 -9.41 -4.12
N ILE A 517 -15.93 -8.77 -3.47
CA ILE A 517 -17.10 -8.13 -4.09
C ILE A 517 -17.00 -6.60 -3.98
N ILE A 518 -16.65 -6.08 -2.80
CA ILE A 518 -16.68 -4.64 -2.53
C ILE A 518 -15.68 -3.89 -3.40
N VAL A 519 -14.47 -4.42 -3.59
CA VAL A 519 -13.45 -3.74 -4.41
C VAL A 519 -13.85 -3.68 -5.89
N PRO A 520 -14.26 -4.77 -6.57
CA PRO A 520 -14.77 -4.67 -7.93
C PRO A 520 -15.94 -3.72 -8.10
N TRP A 521 -16.91 -3.72 -7.16
CA TRP A 521 -18.05 -2.80 -7.19
C TRP A 521 -17.60 -1.35 -7.07
N THR A 522 -16.67 -1.03 -6.15
CA THR A 522 -16.16 0.32 -5.94
C THR A 522 -15.40 0.83 -7.17
N ILE A 523 -14.50 0.02 -7.74
CA ILE A 523 -13.72 0.39 -8.93
C ILE A 523 -14.65 0.62 -10.12
N TRP A 524 -15.63 -0.28 -10.34
CA TRP A 524 -16.64 -0.09 -11.38
C TRP A 524 -17.46 1.19 -11.16
N LYS A 525 -17.95 1.43 -9.94
CA LYS A 525 -18.70 2.65 -9.60
C LYS A 525 -17.88 3.91 -9.93
N GLN A 526 -16.64 3.95 -9.49
CA GLN A 526 -15.78 5.14 -9.58
C GLN A 526 -15.25 5.39 -10.99
N PHE A 527 -14.82 4.35 -11.70
CA PHE A 527 -14.19 4.52 -13.02
C PHE A 527 -15.10 4.14 -14.20
N GLY A 528 -16.21 3.46 -13.97
CA GLY A 528 -17.11 2.99 -15.04
C GLY A 528 -16.54 1.84 -15.85
N ASP A 529 -15.45 1.21 -15.39
CA ASP A 529 -14.81 0.09 -16.08
C ASP A 529 -15.57 -1.22 -15.86
N GLN A 530 -16.31 -1.65 -16.89
CA GLN A 530 -17.05 -2.92 -16.88
C GLN A 530 -16.13 -4.13 -16.82
N SER A 531 -14.89 -4.01 -17.29
CA SER A 531 -13.98 -5.17 -17.42
C SER A 531 -13.60 -5.75 -16.05
N ILE A 532 -13.60 -4.95 -14.97
CA ILE A 532 -13.35 -5.46 -13.62
C ILE A 532 -14.47 -6.39 -13.15
N ILE A 533 -15.73 -6.09 -13.49
CA ILE A 533 -16.86 -6.97 -13.21
C ILE A 533 -16.71 -8.27 -14.00
N ASP A 534 -16.49 -8.16 -15.32
CA ASP A 534 -16.44 -9.34 -16.21
C ASP A 534 -15.30 -10.29 -15.82
N ALA A 535 -14.13 -9.75 -15.49
CA ALA A 535 -12.98 -10.54 -15.06
C ALA A 535 -13.19 -11.25 -13.71
N ASN A 536 -14.02 -10.69 -12.83
CA ASN A 536 -14.21 -11.21 -11.46
C ASN A 536 -15.54 -11.93 -11.26
N TRP A 537 -16.48 -11.87 -12.22
CA TRP A 537 -17.85 -12.32 -12.03
C TRP A 537 -17.97 -13.76 -11.49
N ALA A 538 -17.27 -14.71 -12.11
CA ALA A 538 -17.34 -16.11 -11.71
C ALA A 538 -16.84 -16.35 -10.28
N ALA A 539 -15.81 -15.61 -9.87
CA ALA A 539 -15.26 -15.70 -8.53
C ALA A 539 -16.19 -15.05 -7.49
N MET A 540 -16.76 -13.88 -7.81
CA MET A 540 -17.75 -13.20 -6.98
C MET A 540 -19.02 -14.03 -6.81
N GLU A 541 -19.54 -14.61 -7.90
CA GLU A 541 -20.74 -15.44 -7.87
C GLU A 541 -20.53 -16.70 -7.02
N LYS A 542 -19.36 -17.34 -7.15
CA LYS A 542 -19.00 -18.50 -6.33
C LYS A 542 -18.92 -18.14 -4.83
N PHE A 543 -18.39 -16.99 -4.50
CA PHE A 543 -18.29 -16.49 -3.13
C PHE A 543 -19.67 -16.19 -2.54
N ILE A 544 -20.50 -15.40 -3.24
CA ILE A 544 -21.82 -15.03 -2.72
C ILE A 544 -22.78 -16.25 -2.61
N ASP A 545 -22.64 -17.25 -3.49
CA ASP A 545 -23.40 -18.50 -3.39
C ASP A 545 -23.00 -19.31 -2.18
N HIS A 546 -21.70 -19.33 -1.85
CA HIS A 546 -21.19 -19.96 -0.64
C HIS A 546 -21.70 -19.24 0.62
N ILE A 547 -21.65 -17.91 0.67
CA ILE A 547 -22.27 -17.10 1.72
C ILE A 547 -23.75 -17.43 1.88
N ASN A 548 -24.50 -17.41 0.80
CA ASN A 548 -25.95 -17.68 0.82
C ASN A 548 -26.28 -19.08 1.33
N SER A 549 -25.51 -20.09 0.93
CA SER A 549 -25.73 -21.49 1.36
C SER A 549 -25.47 -21.70 2.85
N THR A 550 -24.50 -20.98 3.41
CA THR A 550 -24.09 -21.07 4.83
C THR A 550 -24.73 -20.00 5.70
N LYS A 551 -25.45 -19.02 5.10
CA LYS A 551 -25.95 -17.80 5.74
C LYS A 551 -24.83 -17.00 6.43
N TYR A 552 -23.60 -17.16 5.92
CA TYR A 552 -22.39 -16.57 6.47
C TYR A 552 -22.21 -16.84 7.98
N ASP A 553 -22.70 -17.98 8.46
CA ASP A 553 -22.54 -18.38 9.86
C ASP A 553 -21.09 -18.81 10.13
N HIS A 554 -20.48 -18.22 11.15
CA HIS A 554 -19.09 -18.49 11.50
C HIS A 554 -18.79 -20.00 11.67
N ASN A 555 -19.72 -20.76 12.31
CA ASN A 555 -19.49 -22.18 12.55
C ASN A 555 -19.46 -23.02 11.27
N ALA A 556 -20.08 -22.55 10.19
CA ALA A 556 -20.04 -23.22 8.89
C ALA A 556 -18.65 -23.12 8.23
N HIS A 557 -17.86 -22.10 8.58
CA HIS A 557 -16.55 -21.79 7.96
C HIS A 557 -15.34 -22.29 8.75
N ILE A 558 -15.53 -22.94 9.89
CA ILE A 558 -14.42 -23.53 10.67
C ILE A 558 -13.58 -24.50 9.81
N LYS A 559 -14.20 -25.22 8.87
CA LYS A 559 -13.52 -26.14 7.95
C LYS A 559 -12.59 -25.43 6.94
N GLU A 560 -12.75 -24.12 6.76
CA GLU A 560 -11.92 -23.27 5.90
C GLU A 560 -10.84 -22.56 6.71
N ASN A 561 -10.41 -23.15 7.81
CA ASN A 561 -9.39 -22.60 8.71
C ASN A 561 -9.82 -21.29 9.42
N CYS A 562 -11.12 -20.99 9.45
CA CYS A 562 -11.67 -19.80 10.09
C CYS A 562 -12.10 -20.12 11.53
N ASN A 563 -11.15 -20.32 12.44
CA ASN A 563 -11.42 -20.71 13.83
C ASN A 563 -12.01 -19.59 14.69
N TYR A 564 -11.86 -18.33 14.28
CA TYR A 564 -12.43 -17.13 14.93
C TYR A 564 -12.54 -16.02 13.90
N GLN A 565 -13.27 -14.95 14.21
CA GLN A 565 -13.38 -13.76 13.38
C GLN A 565 -12.60 -12.59 14.00
N TRP A 566 -12.10 -11.70 13.16
CA TRP A 566 -11.47 -10.46 13.61
C TRP A 566 -12.50 -9.39 13.94
N ALA A 567 -13.68 -9.47 13.30
CA ALA A 567 -14.81 -8.56 13.50
C ALA A 567 -14.41 -7.08 13.32
N ASP A 568 -14.86 -6.20 14.21
CA ASP A 568 -14.47 -4.79 14.16
C ASP A 568 -13.09 -4.61 14.78
N TRP A 569 -12.05 -4.95 14.01
CA TRP A 569 -10.66 -5.04 14.41
C TRP A 569 -10.14 -3.74 15.00
N LEU A 570 -9.45 -3.82 16.12
CA LEU A 570 -8.86 -2.71 16.86
C LEU A 570 -9.88 -1.67 17.39
N SER A 571 -11.14 -2.07 17.55
CA SER A 571 -12.15 -1.25 18.25
C SER A 571 -11.83 -1.14 19.75
N TYR A 572 -12.44 -0.16 20.41
CA TYR A 572 -12.45 -0.05 21.88
C TYR A 572 -13.70 -0.70 22.50
N GLU A 573 -14.42 -1.46 21.71
CA GLU A 573 -15.66 -2.11 22.12
C GLU A 573 -15.43 -3.42 22.91
N PRO A 574 -16.39 -3.85 23.76
CA PRO A 574 -16.19 -4.97 24.70
C PRO A 574 -15.90 -6.34 24.07
N LEU A 575 -16.32 -6.55 22.79
CA LEU A 575 -16.15 -7.83 22.07
C LEU A 575 -15.02 -7.75 21.01
N GLU A 576 -14.09 -6.86 21.21
CA GLU A 576 -12.92 -6.69 20.34
C GLU A 576 -12.01 -7.93 20.40
N SER A 577 -11.48 -8.36 19.25
CA SER A 577 -10.72 -9.61 19.12
C SER A 577 -9.24 -9.47 19.47
N CYS A 578 -8.58 -8.38 19.09
CA CYS A 578 -7.14 -8.18 19.29
C CYS A 578 -6.77 -8.01 20.77
N GLY A 579 -7.55 -7.24 21.52
CA GLY A 579 -7.37 -7.03 22.95
C GLY A 579 -7.88 -8.19 23.83
N GLY A 580 -8.42 -9.23 23.21
CA GLY A 580 -8.91 -10.43 23.90
C GLY A 580 -10.31 -10.32 24.52
N GLY A 581 -11.04 -9.22 24.27
CA GLY A 581 -12.41 -9.06 24.75
C GLY A 581 -13.39 -10.12 24.22
N ALA A 582 -13.15 -10.60 23.02
CA ALA A 582 -13.91 -11.65 22.37
C ALA A 582 -13.63 -13.07 22.91
N PHE A 583 -12.61 -13.27 23.75
CA PHE A 583 -12.13 -14.58 24.19
C PHE A 583 -12.22 -14.77 25.70
N HIS A 584 -12.24 -16.03 26.13
CA HIS A 584 -12.20 -16.42 27.54
C HIS A 584 -11.70 -17.86 27.72
N HIS A 585 -11.35 -18.22 28.96
CA HIS A 585 -11.26 -19.62 29.36
C HIS A 585 -12.67 -20.16 29.68
N ASN A 586 -13.09 -21.23 28.99
CA ASN A 586 -14.36 -21.90 29.29
C ASN A 586 -14.30 -22.67 30.64
N ALA A 587 -15.42 -23.29 31.05
CA ALA A 587 -15.49 -24.05 32.29
C ALA A 587 -14.51 -25.24 32.41
N LYS A 588 -13.92 -25.66 31.29
CA LYS A 588 -12.85 -26.69 31.26
C LYS A 588 -11.44 -26.11 31.26
N GLY A 589 -11.31 -24.76 31.32
CA GLY A 589 -10.03 -24.07 31.22
C GLY A 589 -9.47 -23.96 29.81
N GLU A 590 -10.25 -24.30 28.77
CA GLU A 590 -9.84 -24.16 27.37
C GLU A 590 -10.06 -22.73 26.89
N TRP A 591 -9.05 -22.15 26.25
CA TRP A 591 -9.14 -20.82 25.63
C TRP A 591 -9.95 -20.87 24.34
N GLY A 592 -10.92 -19.97 24.19
CA GLY A 592 -11.78 -19.91 23.00
C GLY A 592 -12.69 -18.69 22.99
N PRO A 593 -13.43 -18.48 21.88
CA PRO A 593 -14.33 -17.33 21.76
C PRO A 593 -15.49 -17.42 22.76
N ARG A 594 -15.92 -16.25 23.24
CA ARG A 594 -17.14 -16.11 24.04
C ARG A 594 -18.36 -16.39 23.17
N PRO A 595 -19.43 -17.00 23.68
CA PRO A 595 -20.68 -17.15 22.94
C PRO A 595 -21.25 -15.82 22.43
N GLU A 596 -21.08 -14.76 23.21
CA GLU A 596 -21.48 -13.40 22.88
C GLU A 596 -20.70 -12.88 21.66
N ALA A 597 -19.39 -13.16 21.59
CA ALA A 597 -18.55 -12.78 20.46
C ALA A 597 -18.96 -13.53 19.18
N VAL A 598 -19.25 -14.84 19.26
CA VAL A 598 -19.75 -15.62 18.10
C VAL A 598 -21.10 -15.07 17.62
N THR A 599 -21.99 -14.67 18.54
CA THR A 599 -23.26 -14.03 18.17
C THR A 599 -23.03 -12.70 17.47
N TYR A 600 -22.10 -11.88 17.95
CA TYR A 600 -21.72 -10.63 17.33
C TYR A 600 -21.12 -10.84 15.94
N TRP A 601 -20.21 -11.80 15.78
CA TRP A 601 -19.64 -12.16 14.48
C TRP A 601 -20.70 -12.58 13.47
N ASN A 602 -21.64 -13.43 13.88
CA ASN A 602 -22.75 -13.86 13.00
C ASN A 602 -23.69 -12.70 12.62
N TYR A 603 -23.87 -11.72 13.51
CA TYR A 603 -24.62 -10.51 13.19
C TYR A 603 -23.91 -9.67 12.13
N LEU A 604 -22.60 -9.44 12.30
CA LEU A 604 -21.81 -8.69 11.32
C LEU A 604 -21.71 -9.43 9.98
N SER A 605 -21.48 -10.75 10.00
CA SER A 605 -21.45 -11.57 8.78
C SER A 605 -22.76 -11.47 8.00
N ALA A 606 -23.91 -11.59 8.68
CA ALA A 606 -25.20 -11.44 8.03
C ALA A 606 -25.42 -10.02 7.48
N SER A 607 -24.86 -9.00 8.14
CA SER A 607 -24.87 -7.61 7.66
C SER A 607 -24.06 -7.44 6.38
N TYR A 608 -22.87 -8.06 6.28
CA TYR A 608 -22.08 -8.10 5.04
C TYR A 608 -22.76 -8.89 3.94
N TRP A 609 -23.42 -10.04 4.25
CA TRP A 609 -24.21 -10.77 3.25
C TRP A 609 -25.24 -9.88 2.56
N ALA A 610 -25.97 -9.02 3.33
CA ALA A 610 -26.92 -8.07 2.75
C ALA A 610 -26.24 -7.00 1.87
N ILE A 611 -25.07 -6.50 2.28
CA ILE A 611 -24.28 -5.51 1.53
C ILE A 611 -23.76 -6.10 0.23
N ASP A 612 -23.11 -7.25 0.29
CA ASP A 612 -22.55 -7.95 -0.85
C ASP A 612 -23.62 -8.33 -1.89
N ALA A 613 -24.76 -8.83 -1.42
CA ALA A 613 -25.87 -9.14 -2.32
C ALA A 613 -26.43 -7.88 -3.02
N ALA A 614 -26.43 -6.71 -2.34
CA ALA A 614 -26.85 -5.47 -2.96
C ALA A 614 -25.83 -5.00 -4.02
N MET A 615 -24.54 -5.12 -3.76
CA MET A 615 -23.48 -4.81 -4.74
C MET A 615 -23.50 -5.77 -5.93
N MET A 616 -23.70 -7.07 -5.70
CA MET A 616 -23.88 -8.06 -6.77
C MET A 616 -25.09 -7.77 -7.63
N ARG A 617 -26.22 -7.33 -7.05
CA ARG A 617 -27.41 -6.90 -7.81
C ARG A 617 -27.08 -5.73 -8.73
N ASP A 618 -26.38 -4.72 -8.24
CA ASP A 618 -26.03 -3.53 -9.03
C ASP A 618 -25.11 -3.89 -10.19
N MET A 619 -24.07 -4.71 -9.95
CA MET A 619 -23.19 -5.22 -10.99
C MET A 619 -23.89 -6.15 -11.98
N ALA A 620 -24.84 -6.97 -11.53
CA ALA A 620 -25.69 -7.81 -12.39
C ALA A 620 -26.53 -6.95 -13.34
N ALA A 621 -27.18 -5.91 -12.80
CA ALA A 621 -27.99 -4.98 -13.61
C ALA A 621 -27.13 -4.28 -14.66
N ALA A 622 -25.96 -3.78 -14.30
CA ALA A 622 -25.02 -3.12 -15.21
C ALA A 622 -24.53 -4.05 -16.34
N SER A 623 -24.45 -5.34 -16.06
CA SER A 623 -23.95 -6.38 -16.98
C SER A 623 -25.06 -7.09 -17.76
N GLY A 624 -26.32 -6.67 -17.60
CA GLY A 624 -27.47 -7.33 -18.22
C GLY A 624 -27.74 -8.75 -17.70
N ARG A 625 -27.27 -9.08 -16.48
CA ARG A 625 -27.48 -10.37 -15.83
C ARG A 625 -28.75 -10.33 -14.96
N ASP A 626 -29.25 -11.50 -14.56
CA ASP A 626 -30.43 -11.61 -13.70
C ASP A 626 -30.18 -11.02 -12.29
N THR A 627 -31.01 -10.07 -11.88
CA THR A 627 -30.95 -9.42 -10.54
C THR A 627 -31.79 -10.14 -9.49
N GLY A 628 -32.77 -10.93 -9.92
CA GLY A 628 -33.77 -11.53 -9.01
C GLY A 628 -33.17 -12.42 -7.93
N LYS A 629 -32.10 -13.18 -8.27
CA LYS A 629 -31.31 -13.97 -7.33
C LYS A 629 -30.78 -13.12 -6.15
N TYR A 630 -30.21 -11.97 -6.45
CA TYR A 630 -29.58 -11.09 -5.46
C TYR A 630 -30.62 -10.29 -4.67
N GLU A 631 -31.70 -9.87 -5.29
CA GLU A 631 -32.85 -9.25 -4.62
C GLU A 631 -33.44 -10.20 -3.57
N GLN A 632 -33.56 -11.50 -3.88
CA GLN A 632 -34.00 -12.49 -2.91
C GLN A 632 -32.97 -12.67 -1.78
N MET A 633 -31.66 -12.71 -2.09
CA MET A 633 -30.61 -12.80 -1.07
C MET A 633 -30.63 -11.62 -0.09
N ILE A 634 -30.82 -10.40 -0.58
CA ILE A 634 -30.95 -9.19 0.26
C ILE A 634 -32.11 -9.36 1.23
N LYS A 635 -33.25 -9.82 0.74
CA LYS A 635 -34.43 -10.06 1.58
C LYS A 635 -34.17 -11.13 2.63
N ASP A 636 -33.60 -12.26 2.21
CA ASP A 636 -33.30 -13.38 3.10
C ASP A 636 -32.31 -12.99 4.21
N ALA A 637 -31.27 -12.23 3.85
CA ALA A 637 -30.27 -11.73 4.80
C ALA A 637 -30.90 -10.78 5.84
N LYS A 638 -31.72 -9.82 5.40
CA LYS A 638 -32.43 -8.90 6.31
C LYS A 638 -33.43 -9.63 7.21
N GLU A 639 -34.21 -10.56 6.67
CA GLU A 639 -35.15 -11.41 7.47
C GLU A 639 -34.37 -12.24 8.49
N HIS A 640 -33.23 -12.81 8.10
CA HIS A 640 -32.35 -13.56 9.00
C HIS A 640 -31.84 -12.68 10.15
N ILE A 641 -31.38 -11.47 9.86
CA ILE A 641 -30.89 -10.52 10.88
C ILE A 641 -32.00 -10.13 11.84
N MET A 642 -33.14 -9.68 11.32
CA MET A 642 -34.29 -9.26 12.14
C MET A 642 -34.81 -10.39 13.03
N LYS A 643 -34.90 -11.60 12.47
CA LYS A 643 -35.39 -12.78 13.21
C LYS A 643 -34.45 -13.22 14.32
N ASN A 644 -33.13 -13.18 14.11
CA ASN A 644 -32.16 -13.80 15.01
C ASN A 644 -31.49 -12.81 15.98
N PHE A 645 -31.34 -11.56 15.61
CA PHE A 645 -30.52 -10.59 16.37
C PHE A 645 -31.28 -9.39 16.90
N LEU A 646 -32.46 -9.01 16.32
CA LEU A 646 -33.20 -7.83 16.71
C LEU A 646 -34.55 -8.20 17.36
N ASN A 647 -34.97 -7.39 18.31
CA ASN A 647 -36.34 -7.35 18.83
C ASN A 647 -37.19 -6.38 17.96
N ALA A 648 -38.52 -6.45 18.10
CA ALA A 648 -39.45 -5.61 17.36
C ALA A 648 -39.29 -4.10 17.65
N ASP A 649 -38.74 -3.73 18.80
CA ASP A 649 -38.47 -2.35 19.22
C ASP A 649 -37.10 -1.85 18.74
N GLY A 650 -36.38 -2.62 17.91
CA GLY A 650 -35.06 -2.28 17.41
C GLY A 650 -33.91 -2.44 18.42
N THR A 651 -34.15 -3.06 19.57
CA THR A 651 -33.08 -3.47 20.49
C THR A 651 -32.45 -4.79 20.03
N PHE A 652 -31.15 -4.98 20.31
CA PHE A 652 -30.49 -6.26 20.07
C PHE A 652 -30.91 -7.28 21.15
N LYS A 653 -31.17 -8.53 20.72
CA LYS A 653 -31.49 -9.65 21.62
C LYS A 653 -30.35 -9.98 22.58
N LEU A 654 -29.10 -9.80 22.12
CA LEU A 654 -27.92 -9.86 22.95
C LEU A 654 -27.67 -8.48 23.57
N PRO A 655 -27.85 -8.29 24.89
CA PRO A 655 -27.92 -6.97 25.53
C PRO A 655 -26.65 -6.14 25.35
N ILE A 656 -25.47 -6.78 25.35
CA ILE A 656 -24.17 -6.07 25.20
C ILE A 656 -24.07 -5.31 23.86
N LEU A 657 -24.72 -5.80 22.78
CA LEU A 657 -24.68 -5.11 21.48
C LEU A 657 -25.43 -3.76 21.51
N ASN A 658 -26.32 -3.55 22.48
CA ASN A 658 -27.01 -2.27 22.67
C ASN A 658 -26.09 -1.19 23.29
N THR A 659 -24.94 -1.58 23.82
CA THR A 659 -23.93 -0.67 24.42
C THR A 659 -22.76 -0.38 23.47
N MET A 660 -22.80 -0.92 22.27
CA MET A 660 -21.75 -0.81 21.24
C MET A 660 -22.21 0.12 20.10
N GLN A 661 -21.26 0.81 19.45
CA GLN A 661 -21.53 1.69 18.31
C GLN A 661 -21.70 0.89 17.01
N THR A 662 -20.76 -0.01 16.72
CA THR A 662 -20.68 -0.76 15.47
C THR A 662 -21.94 -1.55 15.12
N PRO A 663 -22.60 -2.28 16.05
CA PRO A 663 -23.85 -2.96 15.73
C PRO A 663 -24.98 -2.02 15.29
N ALA A 664 -25.12 -0.88 15.95
CA ALA A 664 -26.14 0.11 15.61
C ALA A 664 -25.88 0.74 14.24
N LEU A 665 -24.61 1.02 13.91
CA LEU A 665 -24.20 1.55 12.59
C LEU A 665 -24.58 0.58 11.46
N PHE A 666 -24.25 -0.72 11.61
CA PHE A 666 -24.64 -1.73 10.60
C PHE A 666 -26.14 -1.91 10.48
N ALA A 667 -26.91 -1.80 11.59
CA ALA A 667 -28.37 -1.85 11.54
C ALA A 667 -28.95 -0.67 10.74
N LEU A 668 -28.44 0.55 10.97
CA LEU A 668 -28.87 1.75 10.26
C LEU A 668 -28.48 1.71 8.78
N LYS A 669 -27.22 1.35 8.46
CA LYS A 669 -26.72 1.21 7.08
C LYS A 669 -27.54 0.21 6.28
N ASN A 670 -27.87 -0.94 6.84
CA ASN A 670 -28.70 -1.97 6.20
C ASN A 670 -30.21 -1.66 6.22
N LYS A 671 -30.62 -0.54 6.83
CA LYS A 671 -32.04 -0.13 6.95
C LYS A 671 -32.90 -1.25 7.57
N LEU A 672 -32.43 -1.81 8.71
CA LEU A 672 -33.09 -2.91 9.40
C LEU A 672 -34.22 -2.43 10.34
N VAL A 673 -34.25 -1.16 10.66
CA VAL A 673 -35.20 -0.50 11.54
C VAL A 673 -35.81 0.71 10.87
N ASP A 674 -37.09 1.00 11.17
CA ASP A 674 -37.82 2.16 10.70
C ASP A 674 -38.64 2.81 11.81
N GLY A 675 -39.32 3.92 11.51
CA GLY A 675 -40.22 4.62 12.44
C GLY A 675 -39.62 4.79 13.84
N LYS A 676 -40.41 4.46 14.85
CA LYS A 676 -40.03 4.60 16.27
C LYS A 676 -38.77 3.78 16.66
N ALA A 677 -38.66 2.56 16.14
CA ALA A 677 -37.48 1.71 16.41
C ALA A 677 -36.17 2.35 15.92
N LYS A 678 -36.21 2.98 14.77
CA LYS A 678 -35.06 3.77 14.22
C LYS A 678 -34.75 5.00 15.09
N GLU A 679 -35.76 5.78 15.47
CA GLU A 679 -35.59 6.94 16.35
C GLU A 679 -34.96 6.55 17.68
N ASP A 680 -35.45 5.45 18.30
CA ASP A 680 -34.91 4.95 19.57
C ASP A 680 -33.47 4.42 19.43
N MET A 681 -33.14 3.78 18.32
CA MET A 681 -31.76 3.34 18.03
C MET A 681 -30.83 4.55 17.87
N ILE A 682 -31.23 5.57 17.13
CA ILE A 682 -30.48 6.83 16.99
C ILE A 682 -30.28 7.49 18.36
N ALA A 683 -31.32 7.54 19.19
CA ALA A 683 -31.24 8.14 20.52
C ALA A 683 -30.24 7.38 21.42
N ARG A 684 -30.24 6.04 21.39
CA ARG A 684 -29.26 5.20 22.09
C ARG A 684 -27.85 5.44 21.59
N LEU A 685 -27.66 5.51 20.28
CA LEU A 685 -26.34 5.77 19.69
C LEU A 685 -25.82 7.15 20.07
N ARG A 686 -26.65 8.21 20.03
CA ARG A 686 -26.28 9.55 20.52
C ARG A 686 -25.90 9.53 21.99
N GLN A 687 -26.60 8.76 22.82
CA GLN A 687 -26.29 8.62 24.24
C GLN A 687 -24.95 7.88 24.45
N ASN A 688 -24.68 6.85 23.66
CA ASN A 688 -23.41 6.12 23.70
C ASN A 688 -22.21 7.05 23.41
N PHE A 689 -22.28 7.90 22.37
CA PHE A 689 -21.21 8.89 22.11
C PHE A 689 -20.98 9.83 23.30
N LYS A 690 -22.05 10.28 23.97
CA LYS A 690 -21.91 11.13 25.17
C LYS A 690 -21.22 10.40 26.33
N GLU A 691 -21.56 9.13 26.55
CA GLU A 691 -20.96 8.27 27.59
C GLU A 691 -19.47 8.00 27.33
N HIS A 692 -19.03 8.10 26.08
CA HIS A 692 -17.63 7.96 25.65
C HIS A 692 -16.98 9.31 25.29
N ASP A 693 -17.27 10.39 25.99
CA ASP A 693 -16.68 11.72 25.80
C ASP A 693 -16.81 12.27 24.38
N ASN A 694 -17.86 11.89 23.66
CA ASN A 694 -18.06 12.14 22.21
C ASN A 694 -16.91 11.62 21.33
N CYS A 695 -16.32 10.50 21.71
CA CYS A 695 -15.33 9.78 20.92
C CYS A 695 -15.96 8.56 20.24
N LEU A 696 -15.38 8.18 19.11
CA LEU A 696 -15.69 6.90 18.49
C LEU A 696 -15.15 5.73 19.33
N GLN A 697 -15.73 4.55 19.16
CA GLN A 697 -15.25 3.29 19.77
C GLN A 697 -14.97 2.23 18.69
N THR A 698 -15.22 2.57 17.43
CA THR A 698 -15.18 1.66 16.29
C THR A 698 -13.76 1.26 15.92
N GLY A 699 -13.63 0.07 15.37
CA GLY A 699 -12.44 -0.44 14.70
C GLY A 699 -12.52 -0.22 13.18
N PHE A 700 -11.82 -1.06 12.40
CA PHE A 700 -11.72 -0.89 10.94
C PHE A 700 -13.09 -0.93 10.24
N LEU A 701 -13.91 -1.95 10.55
CA LEU A 701 -15.19 -2.15 9.86
C LEU A 701 -16.24 -1.10 10.27
N GLY A 702 -16.31 -0.80 11.55
CA GLY A 702 -17.25 0.21 12.05
C GLY A 702 -16.89 1.62 11.58
N THR A 703 -15.60 1.97 11.58
CA THR A 703 -15.13 3.30 11.16
C THR A 703 -15.38 3.57 9.67
N SER A 704 -15.27 2.54 8.82
CA SER A 704 -15.51 2.70 7.37
C SER A 704 -16.93 3.12 7.01
N ILE A 705 -17.91 2.78 7.86
CA ILE A 705 -19.32 3.14 7.64
C ILE A 705 -19.80 4.26 8.58
N LEU A 706 -19.00 4.63 9.58
CA LEU A 706 -19.39 5.52 10.67
C LEU A 706 -19.93 6.85 10.18
N MET A 707 -19.09 7.62 9.49
CA MET A 707 -19.38 9.01 9.17
C MET A 707 -20.56 9.15 8.19
N ALA A 708 -20.59 8.33 7.15
CA ALA A 708 -21.67 8.29 6.17
C ALA A 708 -22.99 7.88 6.84
N THR A 709 -22.99 6.79 7.64
CA THR A 709 -24.19 6.33 8.34
C THR A 709 -24.74 7.37 9.31
N LEU A 710 -23.88 8.07 10.04
CA LEU A 710 -24.31 9.17 10.92
C LEU A 710 -25.00 10.29 10.11
N THR A 711 -24.39 10.73 9.03
CA THR A 711 -24.90 11.82 8.19
C THR A 711 -26.23 11.45 7.53
N GLU A 712 -26.34 10.25 6.96
CA GLU A 712 -27.57 9.75 6.31
C GLU A 712 -28.75 9.61 7.28
N ASN A 713 -28.46 9.50 8.58
CA ASN A 713 -29.47 9.37 9.64
C ASN A 713 -29.63 10.63 10.48
N GLY A 714 -29.26 11.79 9.97
CA GLY A 714 -29.49 13.09 10.61
C GLY A 714 -28.62 13.37 11.82
N MET A 715 -27.42 12.80 11.85
CA MET A 715 -26.42 12.97 12.92
C MET A 715 -25.14 13.62 12.40
N SER A 716 -25.24 14.55 11.45
CA SER A 716 -24.10 15.30 10.91
C SER A 716 -23.34 16.09 11.98
N ASP A 717 -24.06 16.56 13.03
CA ASP A 717 -23.49 17.20 14.21
C ASP A 717 -22.50 16.31 14.94
N ILE A 718 -22.84 15.02 15.08
CA ILE A 718 -21.92 14.01 15.68
C ILE A 718 -20.77 13.73 14.72
N ALA A 719 -21.03 13.53 13.43
CA ALA A 719 -19.98 13.25 12.44
C ALA A 719 -18.91 14.36 12.43
N TYR A 720 -19.31 15.62 12.34
CA TYR A 720 -18.37 16.74 12.45
C TYR A 720 -17.71 16.83 13.82
N GLY A 721 -18.45 16.57 14.90
CA GLY A 721 -17.90 16.50 16.25
C GLY A 721 -16.76 15.46 16.39
N LEU A 722 -16.92 14.29 15.77
CA LEU A 722 -15.89 13.25 15.71
C LEU A 722 -14.69 13.67 14.84
N LEU A 723 -14.95 14.32 13.70
CA LEU A 723 -13.89 14.82 12.81
C LEU A 723 -12.97 15.84 13.53
N TYR A 724 -13.55 16.69 14.40
CA TYR A 724 -12.80 17.69 15.17
C TYR A 724 -12.34 17.23 16.54
N GLN A 725 -12.66 15.99 16.95
CA GLN A 725 -12.29 15.45 18.26
C GLN A 725 -10.76 15.34 18.39
N ARG A 726 -10.24 15.79 19.52
CA ARG A 726 -8.78 15.77 19.84
C ARG A 726 -8.41 14.84 21.00
N LYS A 727 -9.42 14.28 21.70
CA LYS A 727 -9.19 13.26 22.72
C LYS A 727 -9.01 11.89 22.06
N ASN A 728 -8.23 11.00 22.66
CA ASN A 728 -8.16 9.60 22.25
C ASN A 728 -9.46 8.85 22.64
N PRO A 729 -10.05 8.05 21.74
CA PRO A 729 -9.64 7.79 20.35
C PRO A 729 -10.18 8.85 19.37
N SER A 730 -9.31 9.37 18.51
CA SER A 730 -9.68 10.24 17.38
C SER A 730 -8.53 10.41 16.38
N TRP A 731 -8.84 10.84 15.17
CA TRP A 731 -7.82 11.14 14.14
C TRP A 731 -6.90 12.30 14.52
N LEU A 732 -7.46 13.36 15.13
CA LEU A 732 -6.66 14.55 15.46
C LEU A 732 -5.75 14.33 16.68
N TYR A 733 -6.06 13.35 17.53
CA TYR A 733 -5.15 12.98 18.63
C TYR A 733 -3.79 12.54 18.09
N SER A 734 -3.78 11.70 17.04
CA SER A 734 -2.52 11.27 16.43
C SER A 734 -1.75 12.44 15.78
N ILE A 735 -2.46 13.37 15.15
CA ILE A 735 -1.88 14.57 14.51
C ILE A 735 -1.25 15.47 15.59
N ASP A 736 -1.93 15.70 16.71
CA ASP A 736 -1.42 16.46 17.84
C ASP A 736 -0.14 15.85 18.44
N ASN A 737 0.02 14.52 18.29
CA ASN A 737 1.21 13.77 18.71
C ASN A 737 2.21 13.55 17.57
N GLY A 738 2.18 14.36 16.52
CA GLY A 738 3.19 14.42 15.46
C GLY A 738 3.04 13.41 14.33
N ALA A 739 1.86 12.78 14.18
CA ALA A 739 1.59 11.87 13.07
C ALA A 739 1.71 12.58 11.71
N THR A 740 2.39 11.91 10.77
CA THR A 740 2.50 12.33 9.36
C THR A 740 1.87 11.33 8.41
N THR A 741 1.33 10.25 8.96
CA THR A 741 0.59 9.16 8.33
C THR A 741 -0.54 8.72 9.26
N ILE A 742 -1.46 7.90 8.80
CA ILE A 742 -2.48 7.27 9.64
C ILE A 742 -1.84 6.16 10.48
N TRP A 743 -2.18 6.09 11.76
CA TRP A 743 -1.72 5.04 12.67
C TRP A 743 -2.63 3.80 12.62
N GLU A 744 -2.05 2.63 12.85
CA GLU A 744 -2.76 1.34 12.89
C GLU A 744 -3.82 1.29 13.98
N ARG A 745 -3.51 1.87 15.14
CA ARG A 745 -4.33 1.79 16.35
C ARG A 745 -4.61 3.18 16.89
N TRP A 746 -5.77 3.36 17.50
CA TRP A 746 -6.07 4.60 18.23
C TRP A 746 -5.07 4.87 19.35
N ASN A 747 -4.51 3.81 19.96
CA ASN A 747 -3.51 3.83 21.01
C ASN A 747 -2.10 3.42 20.57
N SER A 748 -1.72 3.66 19.31
CA SER A 748 -0.34 3.41 18.84
C SER A 748 0.69 4.13 19.68
N TYR A 749 0.38 5.34 20.11
CA TYR A 749 1.08 6.09 21.15
C TYR A 749 0.08 6.89 22.00
N MET A 750 0.28 6.89 23.30
CA MET A 750 -0.50 7.69 24.26
C MET A 750 0.43 8.45 25.22
N ILE A 751 0.11 9.72 25.47
CA ILE A 751 0.93 10.58 26.35
C ILE A 751 1.08 9.95 27.74
N GLU A 752 -0.01 9.39 28.30
CA GLU A 752 -0.01 8.79 29.63
C GLU A 752 0.60 7.39 29.67
N HIS A 753 0.50 6.61 28.60
CA HIS A 753 0.83 5.18 28.58
C HIS A 753 2.04 4.83 27.72
N GLY A 754 2.51 5.74 26.86
CA GLY A 754 3.63 5.53 25.93
C GLY A 754 3.25 4.74 24.70
N MET A 755 4.18 3.88 24.23
CA MET A 755 4.03 3.09 23.02
C MET A 755 3.03 1.96 23.16
N GLY A 756 2.30 1.67 22.10
CA GLY A 756 1.40 0.53 21.99
C GLY A 756 2.12 -0.83 22.01
N PRO A 757 1.41 -1.94 21.80
CA PRO A 757 1.99 -3.28 21.85
C PRO A 757 3.18 -3.46 20.91
N LYS A 758 4.28 -4.01 21.39
CA LYS A 758 5.55 -4.16 20.64
C LYS A 758 5.41 -4.93 19.32
N GLY A 759 4.59 -5.96 19.28
CA GLY A 759 4.45 -6.83 18.09
C GLY A 759 3.36 -6.43 17.12
N MET A 760 2.49 -5.46 17.49
CA MET A 760 1.31 -5.07 16.73
C MET A 760 1.14 -3.54 16.82
N ASN A 761 2.02 -2.81 16.15
CA ASN A 761 1.97 -1.35 16.14
C ASN A 761 2.68 -0.81 14.89
N SER A 762 1.96 -0.08 14.07
CA SER A 762 2.47 0.64 12.91
C SER A 762 2.02 2.10 12.98
N PHE A 763 2.93 3.02 12.66
CA PHE A 763 2.61 4.43 12.54
C PHE A 763 2.29 4.83 11.08
N ASN A 764 2.19 3.84 10.17
CA ASN A 764 1.84 4.05 8.77
C ASN A 764 0.94 2.91 8.25
N HIS A 765 -0.39 3.06 8.50
CA HIS A 765 -1.39 2.02 8.28
C HIS A 765 -2.70 2.67 7.81
N TYR A 766 -3.04 2.60 6.56
CA TYR A 766 -4.01 3.49 5.92
C TYR A 766 -5.49 3.26 6.27
N ALA A 767 -5.88 2.12 6.88
CA ALA A 767 -7.28 1.71 7.04
C ALA A 767 -8.20 2.80 7.63
N TYR A 768 -7.82 3.43 8.74
CA TYR A 768 -8.61 4.53 9.34
C TYR A 768 -8.63 5.81 8.51
N GLY A 769 -7.84 5.90 7.45
CA GLY A 769 -7.90 6.97 6.45
C GLY A 769 -9.18 6.95 5.60
N CYS A 770 -10.00 5.90 5.70
CA CYS A 770 -11.31 5.79 5.07
C CYS A 770 -12.23 6.99 5.37
N VAL A 771 -11.99 7.74 6.42
CA VAL A 771 -12.72 8.99 6.74
C VAL A 771 -12.65 10.03 5.61
N CYS A 772 -11.61 10.00 4.77
CA CYS A 772 -11.47 10.95 3.66
C CYS A 772 -12.51 10.73 2.55
N GLU A 773 -13.02 9.53 2.35
CA GLU A 773 -14.19 9.28 1.50
C GLU A 773 -15.36 10.19 1.90
N TRP A 774 -15.70 10.20 3.20
CA TRP A 774 -16.76 11.05 3.70
C TRP A 774 -16.48 12.55 3.50
N ILE A 775 -15.21 12.99 3.61
CA ILE A 775 -14.83 14.39 3.33
C ILE A 775 -15.12 14.72 1.86
N TRP A 776 -14.82 13.82 0.93
CA TRP A 776 -15.13 13.99 -0.49
C TRP A 776 -16.64 13.92 -0.79
N GLU A 777 -17.30 12.85 -0.33
CA GLU A 777 -18.71 12.61 -0.68
C GLU A 777 -19.68 13.51 0.08
N THR A 778 -19.36 13.87 1.32
CA THR A 778 -20.26 14.63 2.19
C THR A 778 -19.83 16.09 2.35
N ALA A 779 -18.60 16.38 2.78
CA ALA A 779 -18.21 17.77 3.00
C ALA A 779 -18.05 18.54 1.69
N ALA A 780 -17.40 17.95 0.67
CA ALA A 780 -17.34 18.50 -0.67
C ALA A 780 -18.62 18.22 -1.50
N GLY A 781 -19.35 17.15 -1.14
CA GLY A 781 -20.59 16.76 -1.80
C GLY A 781 -20.39 16.16 -3.18
N ILE A 782 -19.30 15.43 -3.42
CA ILE A 782 -18.99 14.79 -4.71
C ILE A 782 -19.09 13.28 -4.55
N SER A 783 -20.16 12.66 -5.07
CA SER A 783 -20.27 11.18 -5.13
C SER A 783 -20.82 10.69 -6.46
N CYS A 784 -20.51 9.45 -6.80
CA CYS A 784 -20.94 8.80 -8.04
C CYS A 784 -22.25 8.04 -7.83
N ASP A 785 -23.24 8.26 -8.70
CA ASP A 785 -24.46 7.44 -8.74
C ASP A 785 -24.12 6.08 -9.40
N ALA A 786 -24.28 4.98 -8.67
CA ALA A 786 -24.03 3.63 -9.18
C ALA A 786 -24.93 3.24 -10.36
N SER A 787 -26.06 3.92 -10.59
CA SER A 787 -26.91 3.71 -11.77
C SER A 787 -26.29 4.23 -13.07
N ALA A 788 -25.29 5.14 -12.96
CA ALA A 788 -24.54 5.70 -14.08
C ALA A 788 -23.06 5.87 -13.70
N PRO A 789 -22.32 4.75 -13.59
CA PRO A 789 -20.97 4.69 -13.05
C PRO A 789 -19.97 5.51 -13.86
N GLY A 790 -18.81 5.81 -13.24
CA GLY A 790 -17.78 6.66 -13.83
C GLY A 790 -18.16 8.13 -13.85
N PHE A 791 -18.99 8.56 -12.91
CA PHE A 791 -19.45 9.96 -12.76
C PHE A 791 -20.23 10.48 -13.97
N LYS A 792 -20.86 9.63 -14.75
CA LYS A 792 -21.81 10.05 -15.79
C LYS A 792 -23.04 10.73 -15.18
N LYS A 793 -23.44 10.27 -14.00
CA LYS A 793 -24.36 10.98 -13.11
C LYS A 793 -23.66 11.24 -11.76
N ILE A 794 -23.56 12.51 -11.42
CA ILE A 794 -22.90 12.99 -10.20
C ILE A 794 -23.97 13.33 -9.18
N ILE A 795 -23.85 12.84 -7.96
CA ILE A 795 -24.65 13.31 -6.83
C ILE A 795 -23.84 14.42 -6.15
N MET A 796 -24.35 15.64 -6.22
CA MET A 796 -23.74 16.80 -5.58
C MET A 796 -24.59 17.27 -4.40
N LYS A 797 -24.17 16.83 -3.19
CA LYS A 797 -24.93 17.05 -1.95
C LYS A 797 -24.01 17.47 -0.80
N PRO A 798 -23.40 18.66 -0.88
CA PRO A 798 -22.53 19.12 0.19
C PRO A 798 -23.30 19.33 1.50
N VAL A 799 -22.70 18.92 2.60
CA VAL A 799 -23.16 19.19 3.97
C VAL A 799 -22.09 20.08 4.62
N PRO A 800 -22.20 21.42 4.48
CA PRO A 800 -21.16 22.33 4.96
C PRO A 800 -21.18 22.47 6.48
N ASP A 801 -19.98 22.68 7.07
CA ASP A 801 -19.83 22.97 8.50
C ASP A 801 -18.89 24.16 8.74
N LYS A 802 -19.22 25.01 9.72
CA LYS A 802 -18.43 26.22 10.04
C LYS A 802 -17.04 25.89 10.57
N GLY A 803 -16.81 24.71 11.13
CA GLY A 803 -15.50 24.25 11.61
C GLY A 803 -14.49 24.00 10.50
N LEU A 804 -14.95 23.78 9.25
CA LEU A 804 -14.08 23.75 8.07
C LEU A 804 -13.77 25.16 7.53
N GLY A 805 -14.61 26.16 7.86
CA GLY A 805 -14.49 27.54 7.35
C GLY A 805 -14.88 27.65 5.88
N TRP A 806 -14.13 27.03 5.01
CA TRP A 806 -14.35 26.90 3.57
C TRP A 806 -13.80 25.54 3.10
N LEU A 807 -14.19 25.12 1.88
CA LEU A 807 -13.67 23.93 1.24
C LEU A 807 -13.51 24.18 -0.26
N ASP A 808 -12.42 23.70 -0.83
CA ASP A 808 -12.13 23.69 -2.26
C ASP A 808 -11.69 22.28 -2.69
N ALA A 809 -12.45 21.68 -3.61
CA ALA A 809 -12.22 20.32 -4.11
C ALA A 809 -12.21 20.29 -5.63
N GLU A 810 -11.21 19.64 -6.20
CA GLU A 810 -11.08 19.34 -7.62
C GLU A 810 -10.77 17.86 -7.81
N TYR A 811 -11.59 17.17 -8.63
CA TYR A 811 -11.45 15.74 -8.88
C TYR A 811 -11.46 15.44 -10.37
N GLU A 812 -10.40 14.82 -10.88
CA GLU A 812 -10.31 14.30 -12.24
C GLU A 812 -10.99 12.92 -12.32
N SER A 813 -12.29 12.93 -12.57
CA SER A 813 -13.09 11.72 -12.70
C SER A 813 -13.00 11.10 -14.08
N ALA A 814 -13.56 9.89 -14.25
CA ALA A 814 -13.67 9.24 -15.57
C ALA A 814 -14.54 10.06 -16.57
N ALA A 815 -15.45 10.89 -16.08
CA ALA A 815 -16.27 11.80 -16.90
C ALA A 815 -15.61 13.17 -17.16
N GLY A 816 -14.47 13.46 -16.52
CA GLY A 816 -13.77 14.74 -16.59
C GLY A 816 -13.68 15.43 -15.23
N THR A 817 -13.21 16.68 -15.23
CA THR A 817 -12.95 17.45 -14.02
C THR A 817 -14.25 17.90 -13.33
N ILE A 818 -14.43 17.47 -12.08
CA ILE A 818 -15.50 17.92 -11.18
C ILE A 818 -14.90 18.89 -10.18
N LYS A 819 -15.60 20.03 -9.92
CA LYS A 819 -15.20 20.99 -8.89
C LYS A 819 -16.33 21.24 -7.91
N SER A 820 -15.97 21.44 -6.63
CA SER A 820 -16.88 21.87 -5.57
C SER A 820 -16.12 22.79 -4.64
N SER A 821 -16.50 24.08 -4.62
CA SER A 821 -15.87 25.11 -3.81
C SER A 821 -16.92 25.89 -3.06
N TRP A 822 -16.90 25.87 -1.72
CA TRP A 822 -17.87 26.57 -0.92
C TRP A 822 -17.24 27.33 0.25
N LYS A 823 -17.93 28.40 0.68
CA LYS A 823 -17.56 29.24 1.83
C LYS A 823 -18.79 29.87 2.46
N TYR A 824 -18.64 30.39 3.67
CA TYR A 824 -19.61 31.26 4.31
C TYR A 824 -19.27 32.73 4.04
N ASP A 825 -20.26 33.51 3.65
CA ASP A 825 -20.21 34.97 3.53
C ASP A 825 -21.33 35.55 4.40
N GLY A 826 -21.01 35.92 5.65
CA GLY A 826 -21.98 36.29 6.67
C GLY A 826 -22.93 35.13 6.99
N ASP A 827 -24.22 35.35 6.78
CA ASP A 827 -25.28 34.35 6.97
C ASP A 827 -25.53 33.50 5.72
N ASN A 828 -24.87 33.83 4.62
CA ASN A 828 -25.03 33.12 3.36
C ASN A 828 -23.94 32.05 3.21
N TRP A 829 -24.32 30.93 2.65
CA TRP A 829 -23.42 29.92 2.15
C TRP A 829 -23.34 30.06 0.63
N VAL A 830 -22.14 30.22 0.10
CA VAL A 830 -21.83 30.42 -1.32
C VAL A 830 -21.12 29.19 -1.85
N TRP A 831 -21.58 28.67 -2.98
CA TRP A 831 -21.06 27.47 -3.60
C TRP A 831 -20.91 27.62 -5.10
N ASP A 832 -19.67 27.38 -5.57
CA ASP A 832 -19.32 27.26 -6.97
C ASP A 832 -19.01 25.79 -7.29
N PHE A 833 -19.61 25.25 -8.35
CA PHE A 833 -19.32 23.86 -8.76
C PHE A 833 -19.27 23.71 -10.27
N THR A 834 -18.55 22.68 -10.76
CA THR A 834 -18.40 22.38 -12.18
C THR A 834 -18.83 20.95 -12.47
N VAL A 835 -19.68 20.79 -13.48
CA VAL A 835 -20.10 19.50 -14.05
C VAL A 835 -19.39 19.32 -15.39
N PRO A 836 -18.64 18.23 -15.64
CA PRO A 836 -17.90 18.00 -16.88
C PRO A 836 -18.83 17.72 -18.07
N GLU A 837 -18.31 17.90 -19.29
CA GLU A 837 -19.04 17.56 -20.51
C GLU A 837 -19.40 16.07 -20.56
N GLY A 838 -20.66 15.77 -20.91
CA GLY A 838 -21.15 14.40 -21.00
C GLY A 838 -21.62 13.79 -19.67
N ALA A 839 -21.56 14.56 -18.58
CA ALA A 839 -22.15 14.19 -17.29
C ALA A 839 -23.34 15.11 -16.95
N VAL A 840 -24.15 14.65 -16.00
CA VAL A 840 -25.22 15.42 -15.36
C VAL A 840 -25.05 15.36 -13.84
N ALA A 841 -25.43 16.41 -13.13
CA ALA A 841 -25.39 16.44 -11.67
C ALA A 841 -26.78 16.57 -11.08
N GLU A 842 -27.14 15.68 -10.15
CA GLU A 842 -28.28 15.84 -9.26
C GLU A 842 -27.81 16.59 -8.01
N VAL A 843 -28.29 17.81 -7.85
CA VAL A 843 -27.84 18.74 -6.80
C VAL A 843 -28.89 18.84 -5.70
N THR A 844 -28.50 18.58 -4.47
CA THR A 844 -29.30 18.79 -3.26
C THR A 844 -28.65 19.86 -2.40
N LEU A 845 -29.40 20.92 -2.11
CA LEU A 845 -28.87 22.02 -1.30
C LEU A 845 -29.03 21.76 0.22
N PRO A 846 -28.16 22.36 1.06
CA PRO A 846 -28.21 22.19 2.51
C PRO A 846 -29.44 22.83 3.18
N ASP A 847 -30.20 23.65 2.48
CA ASP A 847 -31.45 24.24 2.96
C ASP A 847 -32.65 23.27 2.92
N GLY A 848 -32.45 22.04 2.42
CA GLY A 848 -33.48 21.04 2.31
C GLY A 848 -34.44 21.21 1.11
N SER A 849 -34.08 22.07 0.15
CA SER A 849 -34.87 22.21 -1.09
C SER A 849 -34.81 20.91 -1.93
N GLU A 850 -35.84 20.69 -2.76
CA GLU A 850 -35.92 19.53 -3.65
C GLU A 850 -34.71 19.43 -4.59
N PRO A 851 -34.20 18.22 -4.83
CA PRO A 851 -33.08 18.02 -5.74
C PRO A 851 -33.38 18.57 -7.15
N LYS A 852 -32.34 19.14 -7.79
CA LYS A 852 -32.39 19.65 -9.15
C LYS A 852 -31.27 19.10 -9.99
N GLU A 853 -31.59 18.84 -11.27
CA GLU A 853 -30.58 18.41 -12.25
C GLU A 853 -29.88 19.65 -12.88
N TYR A 854 -28.55 19.53 -12.96
CA TYR A 854 -27.67 20.52 -13.62
C TYR A 854 -26.90 19.86 -14.75
N GLN A 855 -26.86 20.50 -15.89
CA GLN A 855 -26.11 20.10 -17.07
C GLN A 855 -24.64 20.54 -16.97
N ALA A 856 -23.79 20.04 -17.87
CA ALA A 856 -22.39 20.44 -17.98
C ALA A 856 -22.20 21.96 -17.93
N GLY A 857 -21.20 22.42 -17.20
CA GLY A 857 -20.87 23.83 -17.03
C GLY A 857 -20.48 24.19 -15.60
N THR A 858 -20.15 25.47 -15.38
CA THR A 858 -19.88 26.03 -14.05
C THR A 858 -21.13 26.74 -13.52
N HIS A 859 -21.48 26.43 -12.30
CA HIS A 859 -22.70 26.94 -11.64
C HIS A 859 -22.33 27.65 -10.35
N HIS A 860 -23.14 28.66 -10.01
CA HIS A 860 -22.99 29.45 -8.79
C HIS A 860 -24.32 29.46 -8.03
N ILE A 861 -24.27 29.16 -6.74
CA ILE A 861 -25.45 29.12 -5.86
C ILE A 861 -25.12 29.88 -4.56
N GLU A 862 -26.08 30.65 -4.09
CA GLU A 862 -26.05 31.33 -2.81
C GLU A 862 -27.32 30.99 -2.02
N VAL A 863 -27.16 30.52 -0.79
CA VAL A 863 -28.25 30.09 0.09
C VAL A 863 -28.03 30.68 1.48
N LYS A 864 -29.09 31.15 2.10
CA LYS A 864 -29.09 31.55 3.51
C LYS A 864 -29.29 30.30 4.38
N LEU A 865 -28.31 29.96 5.23
CA LEU A 865 -28.33 28.82 6.15
C LEU A 865 -28.57 29.28 7.59
#